data_0482c546e18e0cc56b85be6e450c6292
#
_entry.id   0482c546e18e0cc56b85be6e450c6292
#
_cell.length_a   1.000
_cell.length_b   1.000
_cell.length_c   1.000
_cell.angle_alpha   90.00
_cell.angle_beta   90.00
_cell.angle_gamma   90.00
#
_symmetry.space_group_name_H-M   'P 1'
#
loop_
_entity.id
_entity.type
_entity.pdbx_description
1 polymer ?
#
loop_
_entity_poly.entity_id
_entity_poly.type
_entity_poly.pdbx_seq_one_letter_code
_entity_poly.pdbx_strand_id
1 'polypeptide(L)'
;MPRDDGSGTEARAPERLTAAEAAAELARLDGVIAAHDARYYNDAEGVISDSEYDALRRRYEAIEAAHPTARRTGGASARVGAPPDDASGLRKIAHATPMRSLGNAFDVGDVEAFLKRVERGRKEAGVSGEEFCAEPKVDGASASLRYENGVLVYAASRGDGEMGEDVTRHLIGARGVPTRLSAPFPRILEIRGEVHVAEEDFERVNAERAAVGARVFKNARNAAAGAMRMLDAEDNQMPLRFLAYGWGAVGDSDEESDTPWRTQSEFLSSFLPAQGFDAVPVLGVATALDGLLDAYSAMEIARPSMPYEIDGVVYKVNSVELQQALGADARQPRWAIAHKFTAMSAVTKLKAIEIQVGRTGALTPVALLEPVDIGGACIQRATLHNFDEIARKRLKIGAQVMVERAGDVIPRVVSLAGEDLAEASAYDENVSPRPEWLPPSKCPDCGAAVVRAPLSASKTAMGSIVRCTGGLKCPSQSMERLLHFCSRDALDVRGLARATLETLHREGVVRTPADIFTLERRFGSQSGEDIPAWWRYAGVKNSKGEVKEGSDGLKQSAVKLFQAIELRRRGVPLHRFIYALGIPNIGSHTAKVLASHYVTLDAFRKASVAAAKGGSGSLAHAALTHVKGVGPVLAQSVIDFWGEPSNTAIVDEILSNGVVVLDAGSAAKTTTSSSSPASAPAASAPPPRADLAGARVLFTGTVDGFTREAIHDLIQANNGEIASSLSSKTSFVLAGMGAGPSKLARARELGVPVLDARDFIANLTAGRPLTLPM
;
A
#
# COMPACT_ATOMS: atom_id res chain seq x y z
N MET A 1 22.07 8.85 -39.68
CA MET A 1 21.65 8.22 -38.45
C MET A 1 21.79 9.28 -37.35
N PRO A 2 20.73 9.77 -36.70
CA PRO A 2 20.86 10.68 -35.58
C PRO A 2 21.47 9.89 -34.40
N ARG A 3 22.45 10.48 -33.74
CA ARG A 3 23.04 9.95 -32.52
C ARG A 3 21.97 10.03 -31.42
N ASP A 4 21.67 8.88 -30.83
CA ASP A 4 20.84 8.78 -29.63
C ASP A 4 21.69 9.36 -28.47
N ASP A 5 21.33 10.58 -28.04
CA ASP A 5 22.08 11.37 -27.06
C ASP A 5 21.76 10.99 -25.61
N GLY A 6 21.21 9.80 -25.39
CA GLY A 6 21.10 9.19 -24.03
C GLY A 6 20.26 9.95 -23.01
N SER A 7 19.63 11.08 -23.38
CA SER A 7 18.66 11.79 -22.52
C SER A 7 17.33 11.03 -22.55
N GLY A 8 17.08 10.25 -21.48
CA GLY A 8 15.82 9.53 -21.33
C GLY A 8 14.61 10.47 -21.46
N THR A 9 13.48 9.94 -21.89
CA THR A 9 12.20 10.67 -22.01
C THR A 9 11.83 11.44 -20.75
N GLU A 10 12.33 11.03 -19.58
CA GLU A 10 12.14 11.68 -18.27
C GLU A 10 12.71 13.10 -18.17
N ALA A 11 13.78 13.40 -18.88
CA ALA A 11 14.44 14.72 -18.83
C ALA A 11 13.91 15.70 -19.89
N ARG A 12 13.19 15.21 -20.91
CA ARG A 12 12.67 16.04 -21.99
C ARG A 12 11.37 16.73 -21.60
N ALA A 13 11.20 17.97 -22.08
CA ALA A 13 9.93 18.70 -21.95
C ALA A 13 8.79 17.91 -22.63
N PRO A 14 7.58 17.89 -22.05
CA PRO A 14 6.44 17.13 -22.58
C PRO A 14 6.18 17.39 -24.07
N GLU A 15 6.30 18.63 -24.53
CA GLU A 15 6.04 19.05 -25.92
C GLU A 15 7.08 18.51 -26.91
N ARG A 16 8.24 18.07 -26.43
CA ARG A 16 9.33 17.52 -27.24
C ARG A 16 9.28 16.00 -27.40
N LEU A 17 8.32 15.35 -26.76
CA LEU A 17 8.11 13.91 -26.89
C LEU A 17 7.40 13.60 -28.20
N THR A 18 7.76 12.51 -28.85
CA THR A 18 6.96 11.94 -29.93
C THR A 18 5.69 11.28 -29.34
N ALA A 19 4.66 11.08 -30.15
CA ALA A 19 3.43 10.42 -29.68
C ALA A 19 3.67 9.03 -29.09
N ALA A 20 4.62 8.28 -29.63
CA ALA A 20 5.01 6.96 -29.12
C ALA A 20 5.75 7.05 -27.76
N GLU A 21 6.67 7.99 -27.62
CA GLU A 21 7.38 8.26 -26.35
C GLU A 21 6.43 8.78 -25.28
N ALA A 22 5.50 9.68 -25.64
CA ALA A 22 4.46 10.17 -24.73
C ALA A 22 3.57 9.04 -24.22
N ALA A 23 3.10 8.15 -25.10
CA ALA A 23 2.30 6.99 -24.70
C ALA A 23 3.07 6.01 -23.79
N ALA A 24 4.34 5.77 -24.08
CA ALA A 24 5.20 4.92 -23.24
C ALA A 24 5.46 5.54 -21.86
N GLU A 25 5.73 6.84 -21.81
CA GLU A 25 6.00 7.56 -20.55
C GLU A 25 4.72 7.68 -19.70
N LEU A 26 3.56 7.95 -20.31
CA LEU A 26 2.27 7.91 -19.60
C LEU A 26 1.98 6.52 -19.01
N ALA A 27 2.28 5.44 -19.74
CA ALA A 27 2.12 4.08 -19.23
C ALA A 27 3.07 3.79 -18.04
N ARG A 28 4.30 4.28 -18.09
CA ARG A 28 5.30 4.16 -17.01
C ARG A 28 4.85 4.94 -15.78
N LEU A 29 4.52 6.20 -15.94
CA LEU A 29 4.08 7.07 -14.84
C LEU A 29 2.80 6.55 -14.20
N ASP A 30 1.84 6.05 -14.98
CA ASP A 30 0.61 5.45 -14.50
C ASP A 30 0.88 4.27 -13.56
N GLY A 31 1.79 3.38 -13.93
CA GLY A 31 2.21 2.27 -13.07
C GLY A 31 2.93 2.72 -11.79
N VAL A 32 3.78 3.74 -11.88
CA VAL A 32 4.51 4.30 -10.73
C VAL A 32 3.54 4.98 -9.76
N ILE A 33 2.65 5.84 -10.25
CA ILE A 33 1.65 6.54 -9.45
C ILE A 33 0.72 5.51 -8.77
N ALA A 34 0.21 4.51 -9.49
CA ALA A 34 -0.65 3.48 -8.92
C ALA A 34 0.04 2.68 -7.81
N ALA A 35 1.34 2.38 -7.95
CA ALA A 35 2.11 1.69 -6.91
C ALA A 35 2.31 2.55 -5.65
N HIS A 36 2.48 3.87 -5.81
CA HIS A 36 2.55 4.80 -4.69
C HIS A 36 1.20 5.00 -4.03
N ASP A 37 0.11 5.13 -4.81
CA ASP A 37 -1.25 5.18 -4.29
C ASP A 37 -1.57 3.95 -3.41
N ALA A 38 -1.28 2.75 -3.90
CA ALA A 38 -1.54 1.52 -3.15
C ALA A 38 -0.77 1.49 -1.81
N ARG A 39 0.51 1.86 -1.80
CA ARG A 39 1.31 1.88 -0.57
C ARG A 39 0.86 2.95 0.41
N TYR A 40 0.54 4.13 -0.09
CA TYR A 40 0.11 5.25 0.72
C TYR A 40 -1.26 4.99 1.35
N TYR A 41 -2.24 4.55 0.54
CA TYR A 41 -3.61 4.33 1.00
C TYR A 41 -3.83 2.97 1.67
N ASN A 42 -3.08 1.93 1.34
CA ASN A 42 -3.29 0.58 1.90
C ASN A 42 -2.28 0.19 2.98
N ASP A 43 -1.02 0.66 2.90
CA ASP A 43 0.02 0.26 3.85
C ASP A 43 0.35 1.35 4.89
N ALA A 44 -0.20 2.57 4.75
CA ALA A 44 0.17 3.78 5.50
C ALA A 44 1.71 4.04 5.48
N GLU A 45 2.40 3.56 4.43
CA GLU A 45 3.83 3.72 4.21
C GLU A 45 4.07 4.60 2.98
N GLY A 46 4.22 5.92 3.18
CA GLY A 46 4.76 6.82 2.16
C GLY A 46 6.21 6.43 1.86
N VAL A 47 6.49 6.06 0.59
CA VAL A 47 7.85 5.71 0.12
C VAL A 47 8.52 6.92 -0.54
N ILE A 48 7.71 7.84 -1.06
CA ILE A 48 8.14 9.12 -1.63
C ILE A 48 7.46 10.26 -0.89
N SER A 49 8.01 11.45 -0.98
CA SER A 49 7.40 12.67 -0.44
C SER A 49 6.19 13.11 -1.26
N ASP A 50 5.29 13.88 -0.65
CA ASP A 50 4.14 14.46 -1.34
C ASP A 50 4.57 15.32 -2.54
N SER A 51 5.69 16.06 -2.44
CA SER A 51 6.22 16.87 -3.53
C SER A 51 6.76 16.02 -4.69
N GLU A 52 7.35 14.85 -4.45
CA GLU A 52 7.76 13.90 -5.49
C GLU A 52 6.54 13.27 -6.15
N TYR A 53 5.55 12.89 -5.36
CA TYR A 53 4.29 12.39 -5.88
C TYR A 53 3.57 13.45 -6.74
N ASP A 54 3.52 14.70 -6.26
CA ASP A 54 2.94 15.81 -7.01
C ASP A 54 3.75 16.13 -8.30
N ALA A 55 5.07 15.96 -8.28
CA ALA A 55 5.90 16.10 -9.47
C ALA A 55 5.62 15.01 -10.52
N LEU A 56 5.44 13.75 -10.10
CA LEU A 56 5.03 12.66 -11.00
C LEU A 56 3.66 12.96 -11.64
N ARG A 57 2.73 13.44 -10.84
CA ARG A 57 1.39 13.81 -11.30
C ARG A 57 1.41 14.99 -12.25
N ARG A 58 2.13 16.07 -11.93
CA ARG A 58 2.29 17.23 -12.83
C ARG A 58 2.88 16.82 -14.18
N ARG A 59 3.91 15.98 -14.17
CA ARG A 59 4.51 15.45 -15.40
C ARG A 59 3.51 14.63 -16.20
N TYR A 60 2.73 13.77 -15.56
CA TYR A 60 1.69 12.96 -16.19
C TYR A 60 0.65 13.88 -16.89
N GLU A 61 0.12 14.85 -16.17
CA GLU A 61 -0.89 15.80 -16.67
C GLU A 61 -0.34 16.71 -17.78
N ALA A 62 0.92 17.16 -17.67
CA ALA A 62 1.57 17.95 -18.71
C ALA A 62 1.77 17.16 -20.01
N ILE A 63 2.12 15.88 -19.93
CA ILE A 63 2.23 15.01 -21.12
C ILE A 63 0.85 14.77 -21.74
N GLU A 64 -0.21 14.53 -20.95
CA GLU A 64 -1.58 14.41 -21.47
C GLU A 64 -2.07 15.69 -22.16
N ALA A 65 -1.71 16.87 -21.62
CA ALA A 65 -2.05 18.15 -22.21
C ALA A 65 -1.34 18.39 -23.55
N ALA A 66 -0.03 18.04 -23.62
CA ALA A 66 0.77 18.17 -24.84
C ALA A 66 0.41 17.11 -25.90
N HIS A 67 -0.05 15.92 -25.49
CA HIS A 67 -0.37 14.78 -26.36
C HIS A 67 -1.77 14.20 -26.07
N PRO A 68 -2.88 14.91 -26.39
CA PRO A 68 -4.24 14.48 -26.07
C PRO A 68 -4.62 13.11 -26.65
N THR A 69 -4.03 12.74 -27.80
CA THR A 69 -4.25 11.43 -28.45
C THR A 69 -3.61 10.25 -27.72
N ALA A 70 -2.61 10.51 -26.86
CA ALA A 70 -1.94 9.50 -26.03
C ALA A 70 -2.64 9.28 -24.67
N ARG A 71 -3.69 10.05 -24.38
CA ARG A 71 -4.44 9.98 -23.13
C ARG A 71 -5.02 8.58 -22.89
N ARG A 72 -4.88 8.09 -21.66
CA ARG A 72 -5.30 6.73 -21.26
C ARG A 72 -6.67 6.77 -20.57
N THR A 73 -7.60 5.96 -21.04
CA THR A 73 -8.88 5.76 -20.33
C THR A 73 -8.62 5.11 -18.97
N GLY A 74 -9.10 5.72 -17.88
CA GLY A 74 -8.84 5.24 -16.50
C GLY A 74 -7.40 5.41 -16.03
N GLY A 75 -6.60 6.25 -16.69
CA GLY A 75 -5.25 6.61 -16.30
C GLY A 75 -5.16 7.41 -15.00
N ALA A 76 -3.94 7.75 -14.57
CA ALA A 76 -3.68 8.42 -13.30
C ALA A 76 -4.45 9.75 -13.16
N SER A 77 -4.68 10.50 -14.23
CA SER A 77 -5.46 11.74 -14.22
C SER A 77 -6.94 11.55 -13.86
N ALA A 78 -7.48 10.34 -14.00
CA ALA A 78 -8.88 10.02 -13.72
C ALA A 78 -9.08 9.29 -12.39
N ARG A 79 -8.00 8.83 -11.73
CA ARG A 79 -8.08 8.06 -10.47
C ARG A 79 -7.87 8.93 -9.23
N VAL A 80 -8.65 8.62 -8.17
CA VAL A 80 -8.52 9.17 -6.83
C VAL A 80 -8.04 8.04 -5.93
N GLY A 81 -6.88 8.18 -5.27
CA GLY A 81 -6.38 7.20 -4.30
C GLY A 81 -6.19 5.78 -4.84
N ALA A 82 -6.30 4.80 -3.97
CA ALA A 82 -6.23 3.37 -4.28
C ALA A 82 -7.51 2.64 -3.83
N PRO A 83 -7.94 1.59 -4.57
CA PRO A 83 -9.03 0.73 -4.11
C PRO A 83 -8.71 0.16 -2.72
N PRO A 84 -9.72 0.09 -1.82
CA PRO A 84 -9.54 -0.52 -0.51
C PRO A 84 -9.03 -1.95 -0.61
N ASP A 85 -8.04 -2.32 0.22
CA ASP A 85 -7.46 -3.66 0.22
C ASP A 85 -8.50 -4.70 0.69
N ASP A 86 -8.61 -5.81 -0.05
CA ASP A 86 -9.46 -6.94 0.35
C ASP A 86 -8.93 -7.66 1.60
N ALA A 87 -7.63 -7.47 1.92
CA ALA A 87 -6.98 -8.05 3.09
C ALA A 87 -7.18 -7.23 4.38
N SER A 88 -7.69 -6.00 4.31
CA SER A 88 -7.90 -5.13 5.50
C SER A 88 -8.87 -5.73 6.51
N GLY A 89 -9.79 -6.60 6.08
CA GLY A 89 -10.82 -7.20 6.93
C GLY A 89 -11.95 -6.23 7.31
N LEU A 90 -11.87 -4.95 6.90
CA LEU A 90 -12.93 -3.96 7.10
C LEU A 90 -14.00 -4.09 6.02
N ARG A 91 -15.26 -3.84 6.40
CA ARG A 91 -16.38 -3.82 5.45
C ARG A 91 -16.20 -2.66 4.47
N LYS A 92 -16.46 -2.89 3.18
CA LYS A 92 -16.44 -1.86 2.14
C LYS A 92 -17.81 -1.18 2.02
N ILE A 93 -17.78 0.14 1.88
CA ILE A 93 -18.95 1.01 1.73
C ILE A 93 -18.80 1.81 0.44
N ALA A 94 -19.82 1.79 -0.41
CA ALA A 94 -19.89 2.67 -1.57
C ALA A 94 -20.33 4.07 -1.13
N HIS A 95 -19.64 5.10 -1.61
CA HIS A 95 -20.05 6.48 -1.39
C HIS A 95 -21.28 6.80 -2.24
N ALA A 96 -22.30 7.46 -1.65
CA ALA A 96 -23.48 7.89 -2.40
C ALA A 96 -23.11 8.93 -3.45
N THR A 97 -22.17 9.83 -3.13
CA THR A 97 -21.54 10.74 -4.09
C THR A 97 -20.02 10.55 -4.02
N PRO A 98 -19.29 10.54 -5.16
CA PRO A 98 -17.84 10.29 -5.14
C PRO A 98 -17.05 11.27 -4.26
N MET A 99 -16.12 10.76 -3.45
CA MET A 99 -15.18 11.56 -2.66
C MET A 99 -13.98 11.95 -3.52
N ARG A 100 -14.07 13.09 -4.17
CA ARG A 100 -13.04 13.58 -5.09
C ARG A 100 -11.83 14.16 -4.35
N SER A 101 -10.69 14.20 -5.04
CA SER A 101 -9.49 14.91 -4.62
C SER A 101 -9.62 16.41 -4.92
N LEU A 102 -8.61 17.20 -4.53
CA LEU A 102 -8.50 18.61 -4.94
C LEU A 102 -7.42 18.76 -6.02
N GLY A 103 -7.58 19.77 -6.88
CA GLY A 103 -6.49 20.27 -7.69
C GLY A 103 -5.46 20.97 -6.81
N ASN A 104 -4.17 20.93 -7.16
CA ASN A 104 -3.13 21.62 -6.44
C ASN A 104 -2.71 22.91 -7.16
N ALA A 105 -2.45 23.96 -6.39
CA ALA A 105 -1.71 25.15 -6.79
C ALA A 105 -0.41 25.18 -5.98
N PHE A 106 0.70 25.50 -6.63
CA PHE A 106 2.03 25.56 -6.01
C PHE A 106 2.62 26.97 -6.08
N ASP A 107 2.02 27.83 -6.88
CA ASP A 107 2.40 29.24 -7.00
C ASP A 107 1.18 30.11 -7.28
N VAL A 108 1.41 31.42 -7.28
CA VAL A 108 0.37 32.43 -7.53
C VAL A 108 -0.25 32.28 -8.91
N GLY A 109 0.54 31.90 -9.93
CA GLY A 109 0.05 31.72 -11.30
C GLY A 109 -0.99 30.59 -11.41
N ASP A 110 -0.82 29.50 -10.64
CA ASP A 110 -1.78 28.40 -10.57
C ASP A 110 -3.11 28.88 -9.97
N VAL A 111 -3.05 29.72 -8.91
CA VAL A 111 -4.25 30.32 -8.29
C VAL A 111 -4.96 31.25 -9.27
N GLU A 112 -4.21 32.12 -9.97
CA GLU A 112 -4.79 32.98 -11.03
C GLU A 112 -5.47 32.17 -12.13
N ALA A 113 -4.84 31.08 -12.56
CA ALA A 113 -5.41 30.20 -13.57
C ALA A 113 -6.73 29.56 -13.08
N PHE A 114 -6.79 29.20 -11.81
CA PHE A 114 -8.02 28.72 -11.18
C PHE A 114 -9.11 29.79 -11.19
N LEU A 115 -8.83 31.00 -10.73
CA LEU A 115 -9.79 32.12 -10.71
C LEU A 115 -10.33 32.41 -12.11
N LYS A 116 -9.46 32.44 -13.13
CA LYS A 116 -9.87 32.64 -14.56
C LYS A 116 -10.77 31.50 -15.03
N ARG A 117 -10.53 30.25 -14.63
CA ARG A 117 -11.42 29.10 -14.97
C ARG A 117 -12.79 29.25 -14.35
N VAL A 118 -12.84 29.59 -13.04
CA VAL A 118 -14.10 29.80 -12.32
C VAL A 118 -14.91 30.94 -12.96
N GLU A 119 -14.27 32.06 -13.24
CA GLU A 119 -14.92 33.23 -13.87
C GLU A 119 -15.49 32.88 -15.24
N ARG A 120 -14.78 32.13 -16.08
CA ARG A 120 -15.29 31.64 -17.34
C ARG A 120 -16.53 30.75 -17.14
N GLY A 121 -16.44 29.74 -16.25
CA GLY A 121 -17.57 28.85 -16.01
C GLY A 121 -18.77 29.56 -15.41
N ARG A 122 -18.55 30.58 -14.55
CA ARG A 122 -19.60 31.44 -13.99
C ARG A 122 -20.36 32.18 -15.10
N LYS A 123 -19.64 32.80 -16.07
CA LYS A 123 -20.24 33.48 -17.19
C LYS A 123 -21.02 32.52 -18.10
N GLU A 124 -20.47 31.33 -18.35
CA GLU A 124 -21.13 30.29 -19.16
C GLU A 124 -22.41 29.79 -18.51
N ALA A 125 -22.41 29.64 -17.18
CA ALA A 125 -23.58 29.20 -16.42
C ALA A 125 -24.62 30.32 -16.17
N GLY A 126 -24.24 31.61 -16.32
CA GLY A 126 -25.12 32.73 -16.00
C GLY A 126 -25.46 32.90 -14.51
N VAL A 127 -24.66 32.36 -13.63
CA VAL A 127 -24.86 32.35 -12.18
C VAL A 127 -24.05 33.47 -11.52
N SER A 128 -24.61 34.10 -10.47
CA SER A 128 -23.89 35.06 -9.64
C SER A 128 -23.06 34.36 -8.57
N GLY A 129 -22.02 35.04 -8.07
CA GLY A 129 -21.15 34.54 -7.00
C GLY A 129 -19.68 34.74 -7.39
N GLU A 130 -19.03 35.75 -6.80
CA GLU A 130 -17.64 36.13 -7.09
C GLU A 130 -16.73 35.84 -5.88
N GLU A 131 -17.31 35.34 -4.79
CA GLU A 131 -16.60 35.14 -3.54
C GLU A 131 -16.02 33.73 -3.44
N PHE A 132 -14.86 33.67 -2.85
CA PHE A 132 -14.14 32.45 -2.49
C PHE A 132 -13.98 32.37 -0.97
N CYS A 133 -14.29 31.22 -0.39
CA CYS A 133 -14.01 30.90 1.01
C CYS A 133 -12.62 30.25 1.10
N ALA A 134 -11.76 30.81 1.96
CA ALA A 134 -10.45 30.26 2.25
C ALA A 134 -10.50 29.45 3.56
N GLU A 135 -9.95 28.24 3.54
CA GLU A 135 -9.96 27.25 4.63
C GLU A 135 -8.57 26.66 4.83
N PRO A 136 -8.15 26.28 6.07
CA PRO A 136 -6.90 25.54 6.25
C PRO A 136 -7.02 24.15 5.61
N LYS A 137 -5.95 23.72 4.94
CA LYS A 137 -5.83 22.36 4.46
C LYS A 137 -5.24 21.46 5.53
N VAL A 138 -6.12 20.81 6.29
CA VAL A 138 -5.75 19.90 7.36
C VAL A 138 -5.05 18.66 6.77
N ASP A 139 -3.94 18.26 7.37
CA ASP A 139 -3.19 17.07 6.97
C ASP A 139 -3.55 15.87 7.85
N GLY A 140 -4.47 15.05 7.35
CA GLY A 140 -5.02 13.89 8.04
C GLY A 140 -5.49 12.80 7.09
N ALA A 141 -6.54 12.10 7.46
CA ALA A 141 -7.17 11.08 6.64
C ALA A 141 -8.66 11.41 6.42
N SER A 142 -9.06 11.56 5.16
CA SER A 142 -10.43 11.97 4.82
C SER A 142 -11.45 10.88 5.15
N ALA A 143 -12.60 11.29 5.71
CA ALA A 143 -13.74 10.42 5.97
C ALA A 143 -15.06 11.10 5.61
N SER A 144 -16.08 10.27 5.33
CA SER A 144 -17.48 10.66 5.12
C SER A 144 -18.34 10.04 6.21
N LEU A 145 -19.15 10.87 6.86
CA LEU A 145 -20.11 10.49 7.91
C LEU A 145 -21.51 10.55 7.33
N ARG A 146 -22.23 9.43 7.34
CA ARG A 146 -23.61 9.36 6.86
C ARG A 146 -24.59 9.41 8.01
N TYR A 147 -25.51 10.39 7.95
CA TYR A 147 -26.65 10.53 8.85
C TYR A 147 -27.95 10.25 8.11
N GLU A 148 -28.85 9.52 8.76
CA GLU A 148 -30.21 9.31 8.29
C GLU A 148 -31.18 9.62 9.44
N ASN A 149 -32.16 10.46 9.16
CA ASN A 149 -33.08 10.97 10.17
C ASN A 149 -32.35 11.49 11.43
N GLY A 150 -31.26 12.19 11.23
CA GLY A 150 -30.45 12.80 12.29
C GLY A 150 -29.60 11.83 13.13
N VAL A 151 -29.49 10.55 12.75
CA VAL A 151 -28.68 9.55 13.44
C VAL A 151 -27.51 9.12 12.57
N LEU A 152 -26.30 9.03 13.15
CA LEU A 152 -25.13 8.49 12.46
C LEU A 152 -25.33 7.01 12.12
N VAL A 153 -25.31 6.67 10.82
CA VAL A 153 -25.51 5.30 10.31
C VAL A 153 -24.17 4.62 10.07
N TYR A 154 -23.26 5.32 9.41
CA TYR A 154 -21.90 4.83 9.17
C TYR A 154 -20.92 5.98 8.95
N ALA A 155 -19.63 5.65 9.13
CA ALA A 155 -18.50 6.44 8.69
C ALA A 155 -17.66 5.62 7.72
N ALA A 156 -17.25 6.21 6.60
CA ALA A 156 -16.44 5.55 5.58
C ALA A 156 -15.16 6.34 5.30
N SER A 157 -14.02 5.66 5.16
CA SER A 157 -12.79 6.26 4.66
C SER A 157 -12.95 6.63 3.19
N ARG A 158 -12.09 7.52 2.65
CA ARG A 158 -12.18 7.94 1.23
C ARG A 158 -11.97 6.79 0.24
N GLY A 159 -11.02 5.87 0.51
CA GLY A 159 -10.66 4.81 -0.42
C GLY A 159 -10.22 5.34 -1.79
N ASP A 160 -10.79 4.79 -2.86
CA ASP A 160 -10.57 5.23 -4.25
C ASP A 160 -11.55 6.33 -4.70
N GLY A 161 -12.32 6.87 -3.76
CA GLY A 161 -13.34 7.89 -4.00
C GLY A 161 -14.72 7.32 -4.34
N GLU A 162 -14.83 6.11 -4.83
CA GLU A 162 -16.10 5.39 -5.08
C GLU A 162 -16.43 4.42 -3.94
N MET A 163 -15.39 3.73 -3.42
CA MET A 163 -15.48 2.76 -2.34
C MET A 163 -14.54 3.11 -1.20
N GLY A 164 -15.04 3.17 0.03
CA GLY A 164 -14.27 3.33 1.26
C GLY A 164 -14.37 2.11 2.17
N GLU A 165 -13.62 2.14 3.27
CA GLU A 165 -13.70 1.16 4.36
C GLU A 165 -14.58 1.67 5.49
N ASP A 166 -15.35 0.79 6.11
CA ASP A 166 -16.19 1.09 7.27
C ASP A 166 -15.32 1.39 8.50
N VAL A 167 -15.24 2.67 8.84
CA VAL A 167 -14.47 3.16 10.00
C VAL A 167 -15.41 3.67 11.12
N THR A 168 -16.67 3.26 11.09
CA THR A 168 -17.70 3.73 12.03
C THR A 168 -17.29 3.53 13.48
N ARG A 169 -16.77 2.36 13.83
CA ARG A 169 -16.34 2.03 15.21
C ARG A 169 -15.22 2.91 15.71
N HIS A 170 -14.36 3.41 14.83
CA HIS A 170 -13.22 4.25 15.18
C HIS A 170 -13.62 5.72 15.38
N LEU A 171 -14.72 6.14 14.74
CA LEU A 171 -15.17 7.53 14.77
C LEU A 171 -16.37 7.77 15.68
N ILE A 172 -17.10 6.73 16.11
CA ILE A 172 -18.11 6.87 17.17
C ILE A 172 -17.41 7.31 18.46
N GLY A 173 -17.78 8.49 18.97
CA GLY A 173 -17.17 9.07 20.17
C GLY A 173 -15.88 9.86 19.92
N ALA A 174 -15.40 9.92 18.68
CA ALA A 174 -14.33 10.86 18.32
C ALA A 174 -14.81 12.30 18.46
N ARG A 175 -13.93 13.19 18.92
CA ARG A 175 -14.26 14.62 19.05
C ARG A 175 -14.61 15.19 17.67
N GLY A 176 -15.68 15.98 17.61
CA GLY A 176 -16.19 16.58 16.37
C GLY A 176 -17.13 15.67 15.57
N VAL A 177 -17.49 14.47 16.10
CA VAL A 177 -18.45 13.55 15.49
C VAL A 177 -19.69 13.41 16.36
N PRO A 178 -20.78 14.16 16.12
CA PRO A 178 -22.03 13.98 16.81
C PRO A 178 -22.68 12.64 16.40
N THR A 179 -23.16 11.85 17.37
CA THR A 179 -23.91 10.62 17.07
C THR A 179 -25.36 10.89 16.69
N ARG A 180 -25.86 12.08 17.05
CA ARG A 180 -27.19 12.60 16.70
C ARG A 180 -27.11 14.08 16.37
N LEU A 181 -27.81 14.47 15.32
CA LEU A 181 -27.94 15.88 14.90
C LEU A 181 -29.03 16.60 15.69
N SER A 182 -28.91 17.93 15.77
CA SER A 182 -29.90 18.83 16.33
C SER A 182 -30.91 19.27 15.27
N ALA A 183 -32.21 19.19 15.53
CA ALA A 183 -33.21 19.63 14.57
C ALA A 183 -33.18 21.17 14.37
N PRO A 184 -33.42 21.67 13.15
CA PRO A 184 -33.80 20.93 11.93
C PRO A 184 -32.59 20.33 11.20
N PHE A 185 -32.77 19.17 10.60
CA PHE A 185 -31.76 18.48 9.78
C PHE A 185 -32.41 17.83 8.53
N PRO A 186 -31.68 17.68 7.40
CA PRO A 186 -32.12 16.91 6.24
C PRO A 186 -32.30 15.42 6.58
N ARG A 187 -33.23 14.72 5.91
CA ARG A 187 -33.42 13.28 6.14
C ARG A 187 -32.15 12.48 5.88
N ILE A 188 -31.42 12.84 4.83
CA ILE A 188 -30.10 12.32 4.49
C ILE A 188 -29.10 13.46 4.56
N LEU A 189 -27.98 13.21 5.27
CA LEU A 189 -26.87 14.16 5.36
C LEU A 189 -25.56 13.39 5.38
N GLU A 190 -24.72 13.62 4.38
CA GLU A 190 -23.32 13.19 4.38
C GLU A 190 -22.40 14.36 4.68
N ILE A 191 -21.62 14.27 5.77
CA ILE A 191 -20.61 15.26 6.14
C ILE A 191 -19.21 14.69 5.85
N ARG A 192 -18.42 15.47 5.14
CA ARG A 192 -17.03 15.15 4.78
C ARG A 192 -16.08 15.98 5.62
N GLY A 193 -15.02 15.34 6.10
CA GLY A 193 -14.03 15.98 6.94
C GLY A 193 -12.71 15.24 6.96
N GLU A 194 -11.78 15.79 7.71
CA GLU A 194 -10.47 15.20 7.92
C GLU A 194 -10.38 14.63 9.33
N VAL A 195 -10.03 13.36 9.44
CA VAL A 195 -9.68 12.70 10.70
C VAL A 195 -8.22 13.01 10.96
N HIS A 196 -7.95 13.59 12.10
CA HIS A 196 -6.61 14.01 12.50
C HIS A 196 -6.32 13.65 13.96
N VAL A 197 -5.06 13.78 14.34
CA VAL A 197 -4.58 13.68 15.72
C VAL A 197 -3.99 15.02 16.09
N ALA A 198 -4.28 15.52 17.29
CA ALA A 198 -3.67 16.74 17.78
C ALA A 198 -2.18 16.51 18.09
N GLU A 199 -1.33 17.54 17.88
CA GLU A 199 0.12 17.46 18.06
C GLU A 199 0.50 16.95 19.46
N GLU A 200 -0.11 17.48 20.50
CA GLU A 200 0.08 17.06 21.89
C GLU A 200 -0.21 15.58 22.13
N ASP A 201 -1.28 15.06 21.50
CA ASP A 201 -1.69 13.66 21.60
C ASP A 201 -0.73 12.75 20.82
N PHE A 202 -0.27 13.20 19.65
CA PHE A 202 0.69 12.50 18.82
C PHE A 202 2.04 12.34 19.54
N GLU A 203 2.57 13.41 20.14
CA GLU A 203 3.80 13.38 20.91
C GLU A 203 3.68 12.46 22.13
N ARG A 204 2.60 12.59 22.90
CA ARG A 204 2.33 11.76 24.07
C ARG A 204 2.28 10.27 23.73
N VAL A 205 1.47 9.88 22.74
CA VAL A 205 1.34 8.47 22.34
C VAL A 205 2.64 7.92 21.79
N ASN A 206 3.41 8.71 21.03
CA ASN A 206 4.73 8.29 20.55
C ASN A 206 5.74 8.10 21.69
N ALA A 207 5.72 8.96 22.71
CA ALA A 207 6.56 8.78 23.91
C ALA A 207 6.20 7.51 24.68
N GLU A 208 4.91 7.22 24.87
CA GLU A 208 4.42 5.98 25.50
C GLU A 208 4.84 4.73 24.72
N ARG A 209 4.71 4.75 23.38
CA ARG A 209 5.14 3.67 22.49
C ARG A 209 6.65 3.44 22.54
N ALA A 210 7.43 4.51 22.53
CA ALA A 210 8.89 4.44 22.65
C ALA A 210 9.32 3.83 24.00
N ALA A 211 8.64 4.18 25.10
CA ALA A 211 8.92 3.66 26.44
C ALA A 211 8.74 2.13 26.54
N VAL A 212 7.81 1.56 25.76
CA VAL A 212 7.58 0.10 25.71
C VAL A 212 8.30 -0.59 24.54
N GLY A 213 9.16 0.14 23.79
CA GLY A 213 9.89 -0.39 22.65
C GLY A 213 9.02 -0.67 21.42
N ALA A 214 7.80 -0.11 21.34
CA ALA A 214 6.93 -0.24 20.20
C ALA A 214 7.35 0.74 19.09
N ARG A 215 7.01 0.41 17.82
CA ARG A 215 7.27 1.29 16.69
C ARG A 215 6.48 2.60 16.85
N VAL A 216 7.16 3.75 16.79
CA VAL A 216 6.54 5.07 16.79
C VAL A 216 5.98 5.41 15.41
N PHE A 217 4.95 6.24 15.38
CA PHE A 217 4.41 6.79 14.14
C PHE A 217 5.34 7.89 13.60
N LYS A 218 5.41 8.03 12.30
CA LYS A 218 6.30 9.00 11.63
C LYS A 218 5.73 10.42 11.66
N ASN A 219 4.42 10.57 11.50
CA ASN A 219 3.67 11.84 11.55
C ASN A 219 2.24 11.61 12.02
N ALA A 220 1.53 12.69 12.37
CA ALA A 220 0.16 12.66 12.87
C ALA A 220 -0.84 12.10 11.83
N ARG A 221 -0.65 12.38 10.55
CA ARG A 221 -1.45 11.83 9.46
C ARG A 221 -1.37 10.30 9.38
N ASN A 222 -0.15 9.73 9.41
CA ASN A 222 0.02 8.28 9.41
C ASN A 222 -0.53 7.62 10.68
N ALA A 223 -0.48 8.32 11.80
CA ALA A 223 -1.09 7.87 13.05
C ALA A 223 -2.61 7.80 12.92
N ALA A 224 -3.26 8.84 12.38
CA ALA A 224 -4.69 8.88 12.14
C ALA A 224 -5.14 7.79 11.16
N ALA A 225 -4.48 7.68 10.01
CA ALA A 225 -4.79 6.67 9.00
C ALA A 225 -4.58 5.24 9.51
N GLY A 226 -3.51 4.99 10.28
CA GLY A 226 -3.24 3.70 10.90
C GLY A 226 -4.26 3.33 11.96
N ALA A 227 -4.66 4.28 12.80
CA ALA A 227 -5.67 4.09 13.84
C ALA A 227 -7.04 3.73 13.24
N MET A 228 -7.45 4.37 12.15
CA MET A 228 -8.72 4.06 11.47
C MET A 228 -8.76 2.67 10.83
N ARG A 229 -7.60 2.03 10.59
CA ARG A 229 -7.50 0.71 9.96
C ARG A 229 -7.30 -0.45 10.93
N MET A 230 -7.20 -0.19 12.22
CA MET A 230 -7.11 -1.25 13.22
C MET A 230 -8.40 -2.09 13.18
N LEU A 231 -8.26 -3.42 13.20
CA LEU A 231 -9.42 -4.32 13.22
C LEU A 231 -10.23 -4.19 14.52
N ASP A 232 -9.54 -3.99 15.63
CA ASP A 232 -10.15 -3.78 16.95
C ASP A 232 -9.99 -2.32 17.35
N ALA A 233 -11.10 -1.58 17.33
CA ALA A 233 -11.11 -0.17 17.72
C ALA A 233 -10.77 0.03 19.21
N GLU A 234 -11.00 -0.99 20.07
CA GLU A 234 -10.67 -0.97 21.49
C GLU A 234 -9.17 -0.96 21.75
N ASP A 235 -8.36 -1.49 20.84
CA ASP A 235 -6.89 -1.46 20.92
C ASP A 235 -6.31 -0.12 20.47
N ASN A 236 -7.14 0.79 19.96
CA ASN A 236 -6.70 2.09 19.48
C ASN A 236 -6.46 3.05 20.64
N GLN A 237 -5.20 3.36 20.93
CA GLN A 237 -4.78 4.34 21.93
C GLN A 237 -4.68 5.77 21.37
N MET A 238 -4.89 5.98 20.07
CA MET A 238 -4.76 7.27 19.40
C MET A 238 -6.09 8.03 19.46
N PRO A 239 -6.16 9.19 20.14
CA PRO A 239 -7.38 10.00 20.22
C PRO A 239 -7.63 10.70 18.88
N LEU A 240 -8.55 10.12 18.10
CA LEU A 240 -8.96 10.68 16.83
C LEU A 240 -9.89 11.88 17.02
N ARG A 241 -9.71 12.90 16.18
CA ARG A 241 -10.57 14.08 16.08
C ARG A 241 -11.02 14.23 14.63
N PHE A 242 -12.18 14.85 14.42
CA PHE A 242 -12.74 15.06 13.09
C PHE A 242 -13.03 16.55 12.88
N LEU A 243 -12.56 17.11 11.78
CA LEU A 243 -12.85 18.47 11.33
C LEU A 243 -13.63 18.43 10.02
N ALA A 244 -14.89 18.84 10.08
CA ALA A 244 -15.75 18.88 8.92
C ALA A 244 -15.38 20.03 7.97
N TYR A 245 -15.35 19.77 6.64
CA TYR A 245 -15.01 20.75 5.61
C TYR A 245 -15.95 20.77 4.40
N GLY A 246 -16.86 19.81 4.29
CA GLY A 246 -17.73 19.70 3.14
C GLY A 246 -18.82 18.66 3.33
N TRP A 247 -19.58 18.45 2.29
CA TRP A 247 -20.71 17.53 2.29
C TRP A 247 -20.73 16.62 1.06
N GLY A 248 -21.49 15.54 1.15
CA GLY A 248 -21.83 14.65 0.05
C GLY A 248 -23.32 14.74 -0.28
N ALA A 249 -24.06 13.65 -0.16
CA ALA A 249 -25.51 13.63 -0.36
C ALA A 249 -26.25 14.41 0.74
N VAL A 250 -27.19 15.27 0.33
CA VAL A 250 -28.05 16.08 1.24
C VAL A 250 -29.44 16.13 0.66
N GLY A 251 -30.47 15.88 1.45
CA GLY A 251 -31.87 15.98 1.01
C GLY A 251 -32.73 14.81 1.46
N ASP A 252 -33.76 14.49 0.69
CA ASP A 252 -34.66 13.38 0.95
C ASP A 252 -34.29 12.08 0.25
N SER A 253 -33.34 12.14 -0.70
CA SER A 253 -32.76 10.98 -1.39
C SER A 253 -31.26 11.19 -1.67
N ASP A 254 -30.56 10.14 -2.11
CA ASP A 254 -29.15 10.23 -2.49
C ASP A 254 -28.91 11.05 -3.79
N GLU A 255 -29.95 11.29 -4.56
CA GLU A 255 -29.93 12.03 -5.83
C GLU A 255 -30.27 13.51 -5.64
N GLU A 256 -30.87 13.90 -4.51
CA GLU A 256 -31.21 15.28 -4.21
C GLU A 256 -30.02 16.01 -3.59
N SER A 257 -29.92 17.32 -3.92
CA SER A 257 -28.88 18.22 -3.44
C SER A 257 -29.50 19.54 -2.97
N ASP A 258 -30.55 19.45 -2.12
CA ASP A 258 -31.18 20.62 -1.52
C ASP A 258 -30.55 20.92 -0.15
N THR A 259 -29.55 21.82 -0.19
CA THR A 259 -28.80 22.20 1.00
C THR A 259 -29.53 23.32 1.78
N PRO A 260 -29.66 23.23 3.12
CA PRO A 260 -30.23 24.30 3.93
C PRO A 260 -29.30 25.52 4.07
N TRP A 261 -28.12 25.49 3.53
CA TRP A 261 -27.17 26.61 3.45
C TRP A 261 -26.95 27.05 2.01
N ARG A 262 -26.60 28.32 1.82
CA ARG A 262 -26.40 28.93 0.49
C ARG A 262 -24.92 29.16 0.15
N THR A 263 -24.07 29.23 1.17
CA THR A 263 -22.63 29.47 1.00
C THR A 263 -21.78 28.49 1.77
N GLN A 264 -20.55 28.27 1.31
CA GLN A 264 -19.55 27.46 1.98
C GLN A 264 -19.25 28.00 3.39
N SER A 265 -19.13 29.32 3.51
CA SER A 265 -18.86 29.97 4.79
C SER A 265 -20.02 29.82 5.80
N GLU A 266 -21.27 29.90 5.33
CA GLU A 266 -22.46 29.61 6.16
C GLU A 266 -22.49 28.16 6.64
N PHE A 267 -22.17 27.22 5.76
CA PHE A 267 -22.06 25.80 6.11
C PHE A 267 -21.06 25.58 7.25
N LEU A 268 -19.84 26.14 7.13
CA LEU A 268 -18.77 25.97 8.11
C LEU A 268 -19.02 26.69 9.43
N SER A 269 -19.46 27.96 9.36
CA SER A 269 -19.54 28.83 10.55
C SER A 269 -20.87 28.79 11.28
N SER A 270 -21.93 28.30 10.62
CA SER A 270 -23.28 28.31 11.20
C SER A 270 -23.90 26.92 11.26
N PHE A 271 -24.01 26.23 10.12
CA PHE A 271 -24.72 24.95 10.09
C PHE A 271 -23.96 23.86 10.87
N LEU A 272 -22.69 23.64 10.59
CA LEU A 272 -21.92 22.57 11.24
C LEU A 272 -21.84 22.71 12.76
N PRO A 273 -21.52 23.89 13.34
CA PRO A 273 -21.53 24.06 14.78
C PRO A 273 -22.91 23.85 15.41
N ALA A 274 -24.01 24.30 14.74
CA ALA A 274 -25.37 24.07 15.20
C ALA A 274 -25.74 22.58 15.27
N GLN A 275 -25.12 21.75 14.41
CA GLN A 275 -25.29 20.30 14.42
C GLN A 275 -24.30 19.57 15.35
N GLY A 276 -23.39 20.29 16.02
CA GLY A 276 -22.41 19.74 16.97
C GLY A 276 -21.12 19.22 16.35
N PHE A 277 -20.82 19.58 15.10
CA PHE A 277 -19.54 19.28 14.47
C PHE A 277 -18.46 20.30 14.83
N ASP A 278 -17.23 19.83 14.99
CA ASP A 278 -16.06 20.68 14.85
C ASP A 278 -15.82 20.90 13.34
N ALA A 279 -15.70 22.16 12.90
CA ALA A 279 -15.49 22.52 11.51
C ALA A 279 -14.12 23.17 11.29
N VAL A 280 -13.57 23.07 10.07
CA VAL A 280 -12.41 23.89 9.70
C VAL A 280 -12.79 25.37 9.79
N PRO A 281 -11.90 26.23 10.33
CA PRO A 281 -12.20 27.67 10.42
C PRO A 281 -12.24 28.31 9.03
N VAL A 282 -13.11 29.30 8.85
CA VAL A 282 -13.09 30.18 7.69
C VAL A 282 -11.98 31.22 7.92
N LEU A 283 -10.93 31.16 7.11
CA LEU A 283 -9.80 32.10 7.18
C LEU A 283 -10.15 33.47 6.61
N GLY A 284 -11.06 33.48 5.64
CA GLY A 284 -11.58 34.69 5.02
C GLY A 284 -12.49 34.38 3.84
N VAL A 285 -13.27 35.37 3.43
CA VAL A 285 -14.04 35.35 2.20
C VAL A 285 -13.57 36.52 1.35
N ALA A 286 -13.13 36.25 0.12
CA ALA A 286 -12.51 37.23 -0.75
C ALA A 286 -13.03 37.10 -2.19
N THR A 287 -13.10 38.21 -2.90
CA THR A 287 -13.50 38.27 -4.33
C THR A 287 -12.31 38.35 -5.27
N ALA A 288 -11.11 38.65 -4.73
CA ALA A 288 -9.91 38.89 -5.52
C ALA A 288 -8.73 38.06 -5.02
N LEU A 289 -7.72 37.90 -5.89
CA LEU A 289 -6.51 37.15 -5.61
C LEU A 289 -5.80 37.62 -4.34
N ASP A 290 -5.64 38.94 -4.16
CA ASP A 290 -4.90 39.51 -3.03
C ASP A 290 -5.46 39.04 -1.66
N GLY A 291 -6.79 39.05 -1.51
CA GLY A 291 -7.41 38.60 -0.26
C GLY A 291 -7.25 37.09 -0.01
N LEU A 292 -7.09 36.25 -1.06
CA LEU A 292 -6.78 34.84 -0.93
C LEU A 292 -5.31 34.63 -0.53
N LEU A 293 -4.40 35.44 -1.10
CA LEU A 293 -2.97 35.41 -0.75
C LEU A 293 -2.71 35.94 0.67
N ASP A 294 -3.50 36.92 1.14
CA ASP A 294 -3.46 37.40 2.53
C ASP A 294 -3.83 36.26 3.49
N ALA A 295 -4.90 35.50 3.20
CA ALA A 295 -5.31 34.32 3.96
C ALA A 295 -4.23 33.23 3.96
N TYR A 296 -3.58 32.99 2.82
CA TYR A 296 -2.46 32.06 2.71
C TYR A 296 -1.29 32.48 3.58
N SER A 297 -0.84 33.74 3.46
CA SER A 297 0.30 34.26 4.23
C SER A 297 0.04 34.29 5.73
N ALA A 298 -1.17 34.67 6.15
CA ALA A 298 -1.57 34.64 7.55
C ALA A 298 -1.55 33.20 8.11
N MET A 299 -2.00 32.21 7.32
CA MET A 299 -2.00 30.82 7.75
C MET A 299 -0.60 30.21 7.74
N GLU A 300 0.27 30.57 6.80
CA GLU A 300 1.67 30.16 6.78
C GLU A 300 2.41 30.64 8.05
N ILE A 301 2.16 31.86 8.49
CA ILE A 301 2.69 32.40 9.76
C ILE A 301 2.10 31.67 10.97
N ALA A 302 0.79 31.38 10.97
CA ALA A 302 0.11 30.74 12.09
C ALA A 302 0.40 29.24 12.18
N ARG A 303 0.90 28.61 11.10
CA ARG A 303 1.13 27.15 10.97
C ARG A 303 1.85 26.53 12.17
N PRO A 304 2.95 27.08 12.72
CA PRO A 304 3.66 26.47 13.85
C PRO A 304 2.88 26.47 15.17
N SER A 305 1.81 27.26 15.27
CA SER A 305 0.96 27.36 16.48
C SER A 305 -0.37 26.62 16.35
N MET A 306 -0.60 25.96 15.22
CA MET A 306 -1.82 25.19 15.02
C MET A 306 -1.81 23.89 15.84
N PRO A 307 -2.95 23.47 16.42
CA PRO A 307 -3.00 22.24 17.21
C PRO A 307 -3.03 20.96 16.36
N TYR A 308 -2.91 21.07 15.04
CA TYR A 308 -2.89 19.99 14.06
C TYR A 308 -2.07 20.40 12.83
N GLU A 309 -1.53 19.41 12.13
CA GLU A 309 -0.75 19.65 10.92
C GLU A 309 -1.60 20.19 9.76
N ILE A 310 -1.05 21.15 9.01
CA ILE A 310 -1.65 21.72 7.79
C ILE A 310 -0.59 21.79 6.68
N ASP A 311 -0.99 21.51 5.43
CA ASP A 311 -0.09 21.51 4.28
C ASP A 311 -0.41 22.59 3.22
N GLY A 312 -1.34 23.50 3.54
CA GLY A 312 -1.75 24.59 2.66
C GLY A 312 -3.05 25.26 3.06
N VAL A 313 -3.63 25.98 2.11
CA VAL A 313 -4.95 26.62 2.19
C VAL A 313 -5.82 26.11 1.05
N VAL A 314 -7.10 25.85 1.31
CA VAL A 314 -8.06 25.46 0.27
C VAL A 314 -8.93 26.68 -0.07
N TYR A 315 -9.01 27.02 -1.36
CA TYR A 315 -9.94 28.02 -1.85
C TYR A 315 -11.15 27.32 -2.49
N LYS A 316 -12.33 27.67 -2.05
CA LYS A 316 -13.60 27.16 -2.58
C LYS A 316 -14.48 28.31 -3.02
N VAL A 317 -15.17 28.16 -4.14
CA VAL A 317 -16.26 29.08 -4.50
C VAL A 317 -17.26 29.13 -3.35
N ASN A 318 -17.60 30.31 -2.86
CA ASN A 318 -18.45 30.46 -1.68
C ASN A 318 -19.94 30.14 -1.97
N SER A 319 -20.45 30.47 -3.16
CA SER A 319 -21.83 30.19 -3.59
C SER A 319 -22.04 28.70 -3.90
N VAL A 320 -22.99 28.06 -3.20
CA VAL A 320 -23.37 26.64 -3.46
C VAL A 320 -23.95 26.46 -4.85
N GLU A 321 -24.81 27.39 -5.28
CA GLU A 321 -25.38 27.38 -6.65
C GLU A 321 -24.29 27.37 -7.73
N LEU A 322 -23.25 28.22 -7.57
CA LEU A 322 -22.14 28.25 -8.51
C LEU A 322 -21.25 26.99 -8.39
N GLN A 323 -21.06 26.41 -7.19
CA GLN A 323 -20.38 25.12 -7.05
C GLN A 323 -21.07 24.01 -7.85
N GLN A 324 -22.41 23.95 -7.77
CA GLN A 324 -23.24 22.99 -8.50
C GLN A 324 -23.15 23.22 -10.02
N ALA A 325 -23.24 24.47 -10.46
CA ALA A 325 -23.16 24.84 -11.88
C ALA A 325 -21.78 24.50 -12.49
N LEU A 326 -20.67 24.73 -11.78
CA LEU A 326 -19.33 24.40 -12.21
C LEU A 326 -19.06 22.90 -12.22
N GLY A 327 -19.68 22.17 -11.30
CA GLY A 327 -19.59 20.73 -11.17
C GLY A 327 -18.16 20.25 -10.91
N ALA A 328 -17.87 19.04 -11.37
CA ALA A 328 -16.59 18.39 -11.16
C ALA A 328 -16.19 17.57 -12.40
N ASP A 329 -14.91 17.27 -12.55
CA ASP A 329 -14.44 16.21 -13.43
C ASP A 329 -14.38 14.86 -12.69
N ALA A 330 -13.81 13.84 -13.31
CA ALA A 330 -13.74 12.51 -12.71
C ALA A 330 -12.99 12.50 -11.37
N ARG A 331 -12.01 13.38 -11.18
CA ARG A 331 -11.10 13.36 -10.05
C ARG A 331 -11.32 14.51 -9.06
N GLN A 332 -11.63 15.71 -9.54
CA GLN A 332 -11.60 16.92 -8.71
C GLN A 332 -12.78 17.87 -9.02
N PRO A 333 -13.26 18.64 -8.03
CA PRO A 333 -14.22 19.70 -8.26
C PRO A 333 -13.58 20.85 -9.05
N ARG A 334 -14.36 21.50 -9.92
CA ARG A 334 -13.90 22.67 -10.68
C ARG A 334 -13.95 23.96 -9.87
N TRP A 335 -14.65 23.94 -8.75
CA TRP A 335 -14.92 25.06 -7.86
C TRP A 335 -14.00 25.14 -6.62
N ALA A 336 -13.01 24.23 -6.51
CA ALA A 336 -12.07 24.24 -5.38
C ALA A 336 -10.64 23.92 -5.85
N ILE A 337 -9.66 24.50 -5.14
CA ILE A 337 -8.24 24.24 -5.33
C ILE A 337 -7.49 24.30 -4.00
N ALA A 338 -6.46 23.48 -3.85
CA ALA A 338 -5.56 23.47 -2.71
C ALA A 338 -4.25 24.21 -3.05
N HIS A 339 -4.00 25.34 -2.40
CA HIS A 339 -2.75 26.09 -2.50
C HIS A 339 -1.80 25.58 -1.41
N LYS A 340 -0.84 24.77 -1.81
CA LYS A 340 0.10 24.13 -0.88
C LYS A 340 1.17 25.09 -0.41
N PHE A 341 1.59 24.96 0.86
CA PHE A 341 2.73 25.72 1.37
C PHE A 341 4.02 25.31 0.65
N THR A 342 4.89 26.29 0.49
CA THR A 342 6.24 26.03 0.01
C THR A 342 6.96 25.15 1.01
N ALA A 343 7.62 24.09 0.52
CA ALA A 343 8.37 23.22 1.38
C ALA A 343 9.52 23.98 2.07
N MET A 344 9.64 23.80 3.39
CA MET A 344 10.72 24.45 4.14
C MET A 344 12.07 23.88 3.71
N SER A 345 13.04 24.74 3.43
CA SER A 345 14.38 24.36 3.01
C SER A 345 15.46 25.11 3.77
N ALA A 346 16.61 24.49 3.92
CA ALA A 346 17.81 25.13 4.49
C ALA A 346 19.07 24.62 3.78
N VAL A 347 20.13 25.44 3.87
CA VAL A 347 21.44 25.08 3.32
C VAL A 347 22.28 24.47 4.43
N THR A 348 22.90 23.33 4.15
CA THR A 348 23.81 22.65 5.06
C THR A 348 24.91 21.94 4.29
N LYS A 349 25.91 21.39 5.01
CA LYS A 349 27.04 20.68 4.40
C LYS A 349 26.84 19.19 4.34
N LEU A 350 27.08 18.57 3.17
CA LEU A 350 27.09 17.13 2.97
C LEU A 350 28.36 16.50 3.54
N LYS A 351 28.30 15.89 4.72
CA LYS A 351 29.47 15.31 5.41
C LYS A 351 29.90 13.96 4.84
N ALA A 352 28.93 13.11 4.52
CA ALA A 352 29.17 11.76 4.00
C ALA A 352 27.94 11.25 3.27
N ILE A 353 28.12 10.19 2.49
CA ILE A 353 27.02 9.41 1.89
C ILE A 353 27.09 8.00 2.43
N GLU A 354 26.10 7.59 3.19
CA GLU A 354 25.92 6.23 3.67
C GLU A 354 25.04 5.43 2.72
N ILE A 355 25.27 4.13 2.65
CA ILE A 355 24.46 3.21 1.87
C ILE A 355 23.63 2.36 2.84
N GLN A 356 22.32 2.43 2.73
CA GLN A 356 21.41 1.54 3.44
C GLN A 356 20.97 0.41 2.52
N VAL A 357 20.96 -0.81 3.05
CA VAL A 357 20.51 -2.00 2.31
C VAL A 357 19.10 -2.36 2.78
N GLY A 358 18.12 -2.19 1.90
CA GLY A 358 16.72 -2.48 2.19
C GLY A 358 16.39 -3.98 2.13
N ARG A 359 15.18 -4.34 2.56
CA ARG A 359 14.65 -5.73 2.58
C ARG A 359 14.74 -6.47 1.25
N THR A 360 14.63 -5.76 0.14
CA THR A 360 14.69 -6.32 -1.22
C THR A 360 16.12 -6.34 -1.78
N GLY A 361 17.10 -6.00 -0.95
CA GLY A 361 18.48 -5.81 -1.37
C GLY A 361 18.74 -4.47 -2.07
N ALA A 362 17.75 -3.59 -2.20
CA ALA A 362 17.95 -2.27 -2.79
C ALA A 362 18.92 -1.45 -1.93
N LEU A 363 19.93 -0.89 -2.57
CA LEU A 363 20.90 0.01 -1.96
C LEU A 363 20.37 1.44 -2.11
N THR A 364 20.10 2.09 -0.98
CA THR A 364 19.60 3.46 -0.93
C THR A 364 20.66 4.37 -0.34
N PRO A 365 21.15 5.36 -1.10
CA PRO A 365 22.10 6.33 -0.57
C PRO A 365 21.39 7.35 0.32
N VAL A 366 22.01 7.67 1.46
CA VAL A 366 21.54 8.63 2.47
C VAL A 366 22.65 9.63 2.74
N ALA A 367 22.32 10.92 2.63
CA ALA A 367 23.22 12.01 3.01
C ALA A 367 23.33 12.10 4.54
N LEU A 368 24.54 12.14 5.04
CA LEU A 368 24.85 12.62 6.38
C LEU A 368 25.20 14.11 6.29
N LEU A 369 24.49 14.93 7.05
CA LEU A 369 24.54 16.38 6.97
C LEU A 369 25.15 16.98 8.25
N GLU A 370 25.69 18.18 8.16
CA GLU A 370 25.81 19.01 9.34
C GLU A 370 24.41 19.29 9.89
N PRO A 371 24.21 19.24 11.23
CA PRO A 371 22.90 19.49 11.80
C PRO A 371 22.33 20.83 11.35
N VAL A 372 21.13 20.85 10.83
CA VAL A 372 20.43 22.07 10.39
C VAL A 372 18.97 21.99 10.84
N ASP A 373 18.45 23.11 11.32
CA ASP A 373 17.03 23.21 11.67
C ASP A 373 16.18 23.50 10.44
N ILE A 374 15.12 22.70 10.24
CA ILE A 374 14.13 22.93 9.18
C ILE A 374 12.75 22.72 9.81
N GLY A 375 12.02 23.82 10.01
CA GLY A 375 10.69 23.79 10.58
C GLY A 375 10.64 23.21 11.99
N GLY A 376 11.60 23.61 12.86
CA GLY A 376 11.68 23.16 14.25
C GLY A 376 12.27 21.75 14.44
N ALA A 377 12.66 21.06 13.36
CA ALA A 377 13.30 19.75 13.43
C ALA A 377 14.79 19.84 13.05
N CYS A 378 15.65 19.30 13.91
CA CYS A 378 17.08 19.19 13.63
C CYS A 378 17.37 18.04 12.66
N ILE A 379 17.69 18.38 11.41
CA ILE A 379 17.95 17.43 10.33
C ILE A 379 19.45 17.13 10.26
N GLN A 380 19.80 15.85 10.37
CA GLN A 380 21.17 15.32 10.23
C GLN A 380 21.31 14.30 9.10
N ARG A 381 20.17 13.81 8.59
CA ARG A 381 20.12 12.79 7.53
C ARG A 381 19.03 13.14 6.53
N ALA A 382 19.36 13.01 5.25
CA ALA A 382 18.41 13.25 4.17
C ALA A 382 18.54 12.19 3.09
N THR A 383 17.44 11.83 2.43
CA THR A 383 17.50 10.87 1.33
C THR A 383 18.18 11.48 0.11
N LEU A 384 18.98 10.66 -0.56
CA LEU A 384 19.54 10.96 -1.89
C LEU A 384 18.81 10.20 -3.00
N HIS A 385 17.70 9.55 -2.65
CA HIS A 385 16.82 8.80 -3.52
C HIS A 385 17.49 7.58 -4.17
N ASN A 386 18.40 7.80 -5.14
CA ASN A 386 19.17 6.77 -5.82
C ASN A 386 20.52 7.32 -6.32
N PHE A 387 21.35 6.44 -6.90
CA PHE A 387 22.68 6.81 -7.36
C PHE A 387 22.67 7.75 -8.58
N ASP A 388 21.66 7.63 -9.43
CA ASP A 388 21.52 8.47 -10.62
C ASP A 388 21.18 9.92 -10.24
N GLU A 389 20.43 10.10 -9.14
CA GLU A 389 20.16 11.42 -8.57
C GLU A 389 21.41 12.10 -8.02
N ILE A 390 22.30 11.34 -7.39
CA ILE A 390 23.62 11.87 -6.94
C ILE A 390 24.40 12.39 -8.13
N ALA A 391 24.49 11.60 -9.19
CA ALA A 391 25.18 11.99 -10.42
C ALA A 391 24.49 13.17 -11.10
N ARG A 392 23.16 13.12 -11.26
CA ARG A 392 22.38 14.21 -11.89
C ARG A 392 22.52 15.55 -11.16
N LYS A 393 22.46 15.51 -9.82
CA LYS A 393 22.64 16.70 -8.98
C LYS A 393 24.10 17.09 -8.76
N ARG A 394 25.04 16.31 -9.28
CA ARG A 394 26.49 16.51 -9.17
C ARG A 394 26.97 16.66 -7.72
N LEU A 395 26.36 15.89 -6.81
CA LEU A 395 26.65 15.96 -5.38
C LEU A 395 28.07 15.45 -5.08
N LYS A 396 28.80 16.19 -4.26
CA LYS A 396 30.12 15.81 -3.75
C LYS A 396 30.16 15.91 -2.23
N ILE A 397 30.90 15.03 -1.58
CA ILE A 397 31.13 15.11 -0.13
C ILE A 397 31.90 16.42 0.18
N GLY A 398 31.43 17.14 1.19
CA GLY A 398 31.98 18.44 1.59
C GLY A 398 31.25 19.63 0.98
N ALA A 399 30.40 19.44 -0.03
CA ALA A 399 29.65 20.51 -0.68
C ALA A 399 28.50 21.04 0.18
N GLN A 400 28.14 22.29 -0.06
CA GLN A 400 26.90 22.87 0.43
C GLN A 400 25.73 22.38 -0.38
N VAL A 401 24.68 21.93 0.30
CA VAL A 401 23.48 21.37 -0.31
C VAL A 401 22.22 22.01 0.26
N MET A 402 21.25 22.24 -0.60
CA MET A 402 19.89 22.62 -0.23
C MET A 402 19.16 21.35 0.23
N VAL A 403 18.66 21.37 1.46
CA VAL A 403 17.85 20.30 2.04
C VAL A 403 16.45 20.82 2.26
N GLU A 404 15.46 20.03 1.84
CA GLU A 404 14.05 20.33 1.96
C GLU A 404 13.37 19.27 2.81
N ARG A 405 12.46 19.71 3.68
CA ARG A 405 11.55 18.85 4.41
C ARG A 405 10.16 18.96 3.78
N ALA A 406 9.86 18.06 2.86
CA ALA A 406 8.58 18.04 2.15
C ALA A 406 7.54 17.27 2.95
N GLY A 407 6.37 17.88 3.21
CA GLY A 407 5.26 17.25 3.92
C GLY A 407 5.64 16.74 5.32
N ASP A 408 6.55 17.42 5.99
CA ASP A 408 7.06 17.15 7.35
C ASP A 408 7.58 15.71 7.63
N VAL A 409 7.83 14.88 6.58
CA VAL A 409 8.07 13.45 6.77
C VAL A 409 9.51 13.03 6.50
N ILE A 410 10.08 13.31 5.32
CA ILE A 410 11.41 12.81 4.95
C ILE A 410 12.28 13.95 4.37
N PRO A 411 13.35 14.35 5.07
CA PRO A 411 14.29 15.31 4.51
C PRO A 411 14.96 14.76 3.25
N ARG A 412 15.10 15.61 2.23
CA ARG A 412 15.78 15.27 0.98
C ARG A 412 16.79 16.34 0.56
N VAL A 413 17.83 15.92 -0.13
CA VAL A 413 18.75 16.85 -0.78
C VAL A 413 18.18 17.22 -2.14
N VAL A 414 17.89 18.52 -2.32
CA VAL A 414 17.28 19.05 -3.57
C VAL A 414 18.34 19.33 -4.62
N SER A 415 19.40 20.09 -4.24
CA SER A 415 20.45 20.55 -5.14
C SER A 415 21.72 20.87 -4.36
N LEU A 416 22.78 21.21 -5.08
CA LEU A 416 23.87 21.99 -4.54
C LEU A 416 23.39 23.40 -4.16
N ALA A 417 24.13 24.08 -3.29
CA ALA A 417 23.83 25.45 -2.84
C ALA A 417 25.10 26.32 -2.83
N GLY A 418 24.92 27.64 -2.78
CA GLY A 418 26.02 28.61 -2.64
C GLY A 418 27.05 28.52 -3.79
N GLU A 419 28.32 28.60 -3.42
CA GLU A 419 29.47 28.57 -4.36
C GLU A 419 29.55 27.23 -5.09
N ASP A 420 29.20 26.11 -4.43
CA ASP A 420 29.20 24.77 -5.05
C ASP A 420 28.18 24.66 -6.18
N LEU A 421 27.03 25.34 -6.10
CA LEU A 421 26.07 25.43 -7.18
C LEU A 421 26.58 26.29 -8.34
N ALA A 422 27.23 27.41 -8.04
CA ALA A 422 27.84 28.30 -9.04
C ALA A 422 28.95 27.58 -9.82
N GLU A 423 29.83 26.86 -9.14
CA GLU A 423 30.88 26.03 -9.76
C GLU A 423 30.25 24.92 -10.64
N ALA A 424 29.22 24.25 -10.14
CA ALA A 424 28.57 23.20 -10.89
C ALA A 424 27.87 23.71 -12.16
N SER A 425 27.33 24.93 -12.10
CA SER A 425 26.65 25.57 -13.25
C SER A 425 27.64 26.09 -14.31
N ALA A 426 28.85 26.49 -13.89
CA ALA A 426 29.90 26.99 -14.78
C ALA A 426 30.76 25.84 -15.39
N TYR A 427 30.54 24.59 -14.98
CA TYR A 427 31.38 23.46 -15.37
C TYR A 427 31.07 22.98 -16.78
N ASP A 428 32.10 22.93 -17.63
CA ASP A 428 32.08 22.33 -18.97
C ASP A 428 32.54 20.87 -18.90
N GLU A 429 31.65 19.94 -19.18
CA GLU A 429 31.89 18.49 -19.16
C GLU A 429 32.99 18.05 -20.13
N ASN A 430 33.28 18.86 -21.14
CA ASN A 430 34.31 18.55 -22.14
C ASN A 430 35.73 18.89 -21.69
N VAL A 431 35.89 19.61 -20.57
CA VAL A 431 37.21 20.15 -20.16
C VAL A 431 37.87 19.33 -19.05
N SER A 432 37.15 18.69 -18.15
CA SER A 432 37.76 17.85 -17.09
C SER A 432 36.74 16.91 -16.43
N PRO A 433 37.00 15.58 -16.34
CA PRO A 433 36.13 14.70 -15.59
C PRO A 433 36.26 14.99 -14.08
N ARG A 434 35.15 15.27 -13.41
CA ARG A 434 35.12 15.36 -11.94
C ARG A 434 35.30 14.00 -11.30
N PRO A 435 35.91 13.90 -10.09
CA PRO A 435 35.82 12.67 -9.32
C PRO A 435 34.37 12.41 -8.95
N GLU A 436 33.75 11.52 -9.67
CA GLU A 436 32.38 11.12 -9.49
C GLU A 436 32.29 10.19 -8.30
N TRP A 437 31.32 10.43 -7.40
CA TRP A 437 31.01 9.47 -6.36
C TRP A 437 30.34 8.26 -7.01
N LEU A 438 31.03 7.12 -6.99
CA LEU A 438 30.57 5.90 -7.63
C LEU A 438 29.80 5.00 -6.63
N PRO A 439 28.73 4.35 -7.07
CA PRO A 439 28.08 3.33 -6.26
C PRO A 439 29.06 2.21 -5.92
N PRO A 440 28.95 1.61 -4.72
CA PRO A 440 29.84 0.51 -4.35
C PRO A 440 29.61 -0.69 -5.29
N SER A 441 30.68 -1.36 -5.67
CA SER A 441 30.62 -2.61 -6.46
C SER A 441 30.24 -3.83 -5.63
N LYS A 442 30.28 -3.70 -4.29
CA LYS A 442 29.94 -4.72 -3.31
C LYS A 442 28.99 -4.17 -2.26
N CYS A 443 28.11 -5.03 -1.77
CA CYS A 443 27.24 -4.69 -0.66
C CYS A 443 28.04 -4.37 0.61
N PRO A 444 27.80 -3.23 1.29
CA PRO A 444 28.54 -2.87 2.49
C PRO A 444 28.34 -3.87 3.65
N ASP A 445 27.19 -4.56 3.69
CA ASP A 445 26.84 -5.42 4.82
C ASP A 445 27.28 -6.87 4.66
N CYS A 446 27.31 -7.40 3.42
CA CYS A 446 27.60 -8.82 3.19
C CYS A 446 28.71 -9.08 2.18
N GLY A 447 29.27 -8.04 1.55
CA GLY A 447 30.34 -8.17 0.54
C GLY A 447 29.92 -8.80 -0.80
N ALA A 448 28.65 -9.20 -0.96
CA ALA A 448 28.16 -9.75 -2.23
C ALA A 448 28.16 -8.68 -3.33
N ALA A 449 28.23 -9.12 -4.58
CA ALA A 449 28.16 -8.22 -5.74
C ALA A 449 26.84 -7.43 -5.73
N VAL A 450 26.87 -6.22 -6.25
CA VAL A 450 25.69 -5.41 -6.49
C VAL A 450 25.44 -5.28 -7.99
N VAL A 451 24.17 -5.32 -8.39
CA VAL A 451 23.76 -5.27 -9.80
C VAL A 451 22.66 -4.24 -10.00
N ARG A 452 22.63 -3.59 -11.16
CA ARG A 452 21.48 -2.79 -11.59
C ARG A 452 20.49 -3.72 -12.30
N ALA A 453 19.22 -3.65 -11.93
CA ALA A 453 18.18 -4.40 -12.61
C ALA A 453 17.82 -3.71 -13.95
N PRO A 454 17.66 -4.44 -15.05
CA PRO A 454 17.19 -3.87 -16.32
C PRO A 454 15.73 -3.43 -16.19
N LEU A 455 15.35 -2.30 -16.82
CA LEU A 455 13.98 -1.76 -16.83
C LEU A 455 13.01 -2.59 -17.67
N SER A 456 13.51 -3.32 -18.66
CA SER A 456 12.70 -4.17 -19.54
C SER A 456 13.52 -5.36 -20.04
N ALA A 457 12.88 -6.32 -20.70
CA ALA A 457 13.54 -7.44 -21.39
C ALA A 457 14.54 -7.00 -22.49
N SER A 458 14.44 -5.77 -22.97
CA SER A 458 15.44 -5.12 -23.80
C SER A 458 16.59 -4.66 -22.92
N LYS A 459 17.76 -5.29 -23.03
CA LYS A 459 18.97 -5.07 -22.21
C LYS A 459 19.60 -3.68 -22.34
N THR A 460 18.98 -2.73 -23.03
CA THR A 460 19.56 -1.42 -23.35
C THR A 460 19.24 -0.33 -22.32
N ALA A 461 18.21 -0.49 -21.49
CA ALA A 461 17.88 0.47 -20.44
C ALA A 461 18.02 -0.17 -19.06
N MET A 462 18.99 0.31 -18.26
CA MET A 462 19.22 -0.13 -16.89
C MET A 462 18.37 0.69 -15.93
N GLY A 463 17.73 0.05 -14.95
CA GLY A 463 16.97 0.72 -13.89
C GLY A 463 17.87 1.52 -12.95
N SER A 464 17.31 2.53 -12.30
CA SER A 464 18.01 3.37 -11.31
C SER A 464 18.32 2.63 -10.00
N ILE A 465 17.70 1.47 -9.76
CA ILE A 465 17.84 0.74 -8.50
C ILE A 465 19.00 -0.23 -8.57
N VAL A 466 19.97 -0.05 -7.68
CA VAL A 466 21.09 -0.98 -7.47
C VAL A 466 20.72 -1.96 -6.36
N ARG A 467 20.98 -3.27 -6.56
CA ARG A 467 20.59 -4.32 -5.60
C ARG A 467 21.75 -5.22 -5.21
N CYS A 468 21.79 -5.57 -3.93
CA CYS A 468 22.68 -6.61 -3.40
C CYS A 468 22.18 -7.99 -3.84
N THR A 469 23.08 -8.81 -4.39
CA THR A 469 22.79 -10.20 -4.80
C THR A 469 22.91 -11.22 -3.66
N GLY A 470 23.39 -10.79 -2.48
CA GLY A 470 23.66 -11.67 -1.32
C GLY A 470 22.44 -12.38 -0.72
N GLY A 471 21.24 -11.97 -1.14
CA GLY A 471 20.01 -12.72 -0.86
C GLY A 471 19.83 -13.05 0.62
N LEU A 472 19.66 -14.35 0.91
CA LEU A 472 19.42 -14.85 2.27
C LEU A 472 20.63 -14.71 3.22
N LYS A 473 21.83 -14.51 2.70
CA LYS A 473 23.06 -14.32 3.50
C LYS A 473 23.28 -12.87 3.94
N CYS A 474 22.62 -11.91 3.31
CA CYS A 474 22.82 -10.51 3.64
C CYS A 474 22.16 -10.19 5.00
N PRO A 475 22.91 -9.73 6.03
CA PRO A 475 22.35 -9.46 7.36
C PRO A 475 21.17 -8.49 7.32
N SER A 476 21.26 -7.41 6.54
CA SER A 476 20.20 -6.43 6.40
C SER A 476 18.95 -6.96 5.66
N GLN A 477 19.10 -7.97 4.80
CA GLN A 477 17.97 -8.60 4.14
C GLN A 477 17.37 -9.75 4.96
N SER A 478 18.18 -10.37 5.85
CA SER A 478 17.82 -11.61 6.53
C SER A 478 16.58 -11.44 7.39
N MET A 479 16.51 -10.37 8.16
CA MET A 479 15.36 -10.12 9.06
C MET A 479 14.04 -9.98 8.30
N GLU A 480 14.00 -9.18 7.26
CA GLU A 480 12.80 -8.99 6.45
C GLU A 480 12.42 -10.24 5.64
N ARG A 481 13.41 -11.02 5.25
CA ARG A 481 13.19 -12.33 4.61
C ARG A 481 12.66 -13.36 5.58
N LEU A 482 13.13 -13.38 6.83
CA LEU A 482 12.58 -14.23 7.90
C LEU A 482 11.12 -13.88 8.19
N LEU A 483 10.80 -12.57 8.26
CA LEU A 483 9.43 -12.10 8.43
C LEU A 483 8.54 -12.54 7.27
N HIS A 484 9.01 -12.35 6.03
CA HIS A 484 8.29 -12.81 4.85
C HIS A 484 8.08 -14.33 4.87
N PHE A 485 9.13 -15.09 5.17
CA PHE A 485 9.07 -16.56 5.21
C PHE A 485 8.04 -17.06 6.23
N CYS A 486 7.93 -16.40 7.39
CA CYS A 486 7.00 -16.77 8.46
C CYS A 486 5.60 -16.18 8.26
N SER A 487 5.41 -15.26 7.32
CA SER A 487 4.16 -14.52 7.13
C SER A 487 2.96 -15.44 6.83
N ARG A 488 1.73 -14.92 7.07
CA ARG A 488 0.48 -15.63 6.86
C ARG A 488 0.32 -16.19 5.45
N ASP A 489 0.74 -15.43 4.44
CA ASP A 489 0.62 -15.81 3.03
C ASP A 489 1.71 -16.78 2.57
N ALA A 490 2.84 -16.81 3.31
CA ALA A 490 3.95 -17.75 3.11
C ALA A 490 3.74 -19.03 3.94
N LEU A 491 4.62 -19.31 4.93
CA LEU A 491 4.49 -20.52 5.74
C LEU A 491 3.47 -20.41 6.89
N ASP A 492 3.01 -19.22 7.24
CA ASP A 492 2.08 -18.99 8.37
C ASP A 492 2.58 -19.63 9.68
N VAL A 493 3.81 -19.31 10.10
CA VAL A 493 4.37 -19.82 11.36
C VAL A 493 3.90 -18.94 12.51
N ARG A 494 2.77 -19.28 13.10
CA ARG A 494 2.17 -18.51 14.20
C ARG A 494 3.09 -18.46 15.42
N GLY A 495 3.26 -17.27 15.99
CA GLY A 495 4.16 -17.02 17.12
C GLY A 495 5.53 -16.45 16.73
N LEU A 496 5.91 -16.46 15.43
CA LEU A 496 7.09 -15.76 14.92
C LEU A 496 6.71 -14.40 14.32
N ALA A 497 6.12 -13.53 15.14
CA ALA A 497 5.93 -12.13 14.80
C ALA A 497 7.26 -11.35 14.84
N ARG A 498 7.26 -10.10 14.31
CA ARG A 498 8.46 -9.24 14.22
C ARG A 498 9.28 -9.22 15.51
N ALA A 499 8.67 -8.89 16.64
CA ALA A 499 9.37 -8.78 17.93
C ALA A 499 10.07 -10.09 18.35
N THR A 500 9.42 -11.25 18.14
CA THR A 500 10.01 -12.55 18.43
C THR A 500 11.20 -12.85 17.51
N LEU A 501 11.04 -12.62 16.20
CA LEU A 501 12.11 -12.83 15.24
C LEU A 501 13.30 -11.88 15.46
N GLU A 502 13.04 -10.60 15.77
CA GLU A 502 14.09 -9.63 16.11
C GLU A 502 14.91 -10.07 17.32
N THR A 503 14.26 -10.62 18.34
CA THR A 503 14.95 -11.16 19.51
C THR A 503 15.78 -12.37 19.14
N LEU A 504 15.22 -13.35 18.44
CA LEU A 504 15.91 -14.56 17.99
C LEU A 504 17.09 -14.25 17.06
N HIS A 505 16.92 -13.28 16.18
CA HIS A 505 17.95 -12.85 15.23
C HIS A 505 19.08 -12.09 15.93
N ARG A 506 18.77 -11.16 16.83
CA ARG A 506 19.75 -10.40 17.63
C ARG A 506 20.61 -11.32 18.49
N GLU A 507 20.01 -12.35 19.06
CA GLU A 507 20.73 -13.33 19.87
C GLU A 507 21.42 -14.42 19.04
N GLY A 508 21.34 -14.32 17.72
CA GLY A 508 21.97 -15.27 16.80
C GLY A 508 21.36 -16.66 16.78
N VAL A 509 20.17 -16.82 17.38
CA VAL A 509 19.45 -18.10 17.45
C VAL A 509 18.84 -18.47 16.10
N VAL A 510 18.31 -17.49 15.36
CA VAL A 510 17.76 -17.63 14.00
C VAL A 510 18.43 -16.61 13.09
N ARG A 511 19.15 -17.06 12.11
CA ARG A 511 19.83 -16.24 11.08
C ARG A 511 19.28 -16.50 9.69
N THR A 512 18.85 -17.73 9.43
CA THR A 512 18.28 -18.18 8.16
C THR A 512 16.93 -18.83 8.38
N PRO A 513 16.10 -18.97 7.34
CA PRO A 513 14.84 -19.71 7.42
C PRO A 513 15.01 -21.17 7.88
N ALA A 514 16.14 -21.79 7.64
CA ALA A 514 16.41 -23.17 8.05
C ALA A 514 16.50 -23.30 9.58
N ASP A 515 17.06 -22.29 10.27
CA ASP A 515 17.22 -22.29 11.72
C ASP A 515 15.87 -22.40 12.47
N ILE A 516 14.79 -21.87 11.87
CA ILE A 516 13.43 -21.92 12.45
C ILE A 516 13.04 -23.36 12.77
N PHE A 517 13.33 -24.29 11.85
CA PHE A 517 13.00 -25.71 12.00
C PHE A 517 13.90 -26.47 12.95
N THR A 518 14.95 -25.82 13.50
CA THR A 518 15.81 -26.38 14.53
C THR A 518 15.39 -26.01 15.95
N LEU A 519 14.52 -25.00 16.11
CA LEU A 519 14.19 -24.40 17.41
C LEU A 519 13.63 -25.42 18.40
N GLU A 520 12.71 -26.28 17.99
CA GLU A 520 12.14 -27.33 18.84
C GLU A 520 13.20 -28.33 19.29
N ARG A 521 14.07 -28.80 18.37
CA ARG A 521 15.16 -29.73 18.70
C ARG A 521 16.18 -29.11 19.66
N ARG A 522 16.45 -27.80 19.53
CA ARG A 522 17.42 -27.07 20.35
C ARG A 522 16.88 -26.76 21.74
N PHE A 523 15.59 -26.44 21.86
CA PHE A 523 15.03 -25.88 23.09
C PHE A 523 13.81 -26.64 23.65
N GLY A 524 13.20 -27.53 22.86
CA GLY A 524 11.94 -28.19 23.22
C GLY A 524 12.05 -29.27 24.28
N SER A 525 13.23 -29.93 24.41
CA SER A 525 13.48 -31.01 25.34
C SER A 525 14.40 -30.62 26.52
N GLN A 526 14.81 -29.35 26.57
CA GLN A 526 15.73 -28.87 27.61
C GLN A 526 14.95 -28.36 28.82
N SER A 527 15.43 -28.71 30.04
CA SER A 527 14.95 -28.18 31.30
C SER A 527 16.00 -27.25 31.92
N GLY A 528 15.55 -26.17 32.55
CA GLY A 528 16.43 -25.34 33.36
C GLY A 528 17.19 -24.23 32.61
N GLU A 529 18.50 -24.12 32.81
CA GLU A 529 19.31 -22.95 32.44
C GLU A 529 19.52 -22.75 30.92
N ASP A 530 19.38 -23.80 30.13
CA ASP A 530 19.61 -23.74 28.65
C ASP A 530 18.45 -23.13 27.84
N ILE A 531 17.30 -22.90 28.47
CA ILE A 531 16.17 -22.23 27.85
C ILE A 531 16.40 -20.71 27.92
N PRO A 532 16.32 -19.98 26.79
CA PRO A 532 16.39 -18.52 26.81
C PRO A 532 15.44 -17.92 27.83
N ALA A 533 15.89 -16.92 28.59
CA ALA A 533 15.12 -16.32 29.70
C ALA A 533 13.72 -15.85 29.31
N TRP A 534 13.56 -15.38 28.08
CA TRP A 534 12.28 -14.92 27.52
C TRP A 534 11.34 -16.07 27.10
N TRP A 535 11.82 -17.34 26.98
CA TRP A 535 11.01 -18.55 26.82
C TRP A 535 10.88 -19.38 28.08
N ARG A 536 11.66 -19.05 29.12
CA ARG A 536 11.59 -19.73 30.42
C ARG A 536 10.33 -19.32 31.17
N TYR A 537 9.62 -20.29 31.71
CA TYR A 537 8.50 -20.04 32.61
C TYR A 537 9.07 -19.63 34.00
N ALA A 538 8.99 -18.36 34.30
CA ALA A 538 9.26 -17.88 35.66
C ALA A 538 8.00 -18.12 36.50
N GLY A 539 7.91 -19.21 37.21
CA GLY A 539 6.74 -19.70 37.94
C GLY A 539 5.85 -18.61 38.59
N VAL A 540 4.55 -18.86 38.67
CA VAL A 540 3.61 -17.96 39.35
C VAL A 540 3.89 -17.99 40.83
N LYS A 541 4.27 -16.84 41.40
CA LYS A 541 4.36 -16.69 42.88
C LYS A 541 2.94 -16.82 43.46
N ASN A 542 2.77 -17.71 44.44
CA ASN A 542 1.53 -17.77 45.20
C ASN A 542 1.33 -16.48 46.03
N SER A 543 0.17 -16.32 46.66
CA SER A 543 -0.16 -15.15 47.49
C SER A 543 0.79 -14.96 48.69
N LYS A 544 1.70 -15.91 48.97
CA LYS A 544 2.75 -15.87 49.99
C LYS A 544 4.14 -15.58 49.43
N GLY A 545 4.27 -15.33 48.08
CA GLY A 545 5.56 -15.04 47.45
C GLY A 545 6.44 -16.26 47.15
N GLU A 546 5.96 -17.49 47.38
CA GLU A 546 6.70 -18.73 47.11
C GLU A 546 6.46 -19.17 45.66
N VAL A 547 7.54 -19.53 44.94
CA VAL A 547 7.46 -20.09 43.58
C VAL A 547 7.03 -21.56 43.72
N LYS A 548 5.94 -21.95 43.03
CA LYS A 548 5.51 -23.35 42.99
C LYS A 548 6.63 -24.19 42.37
N GLU A 549 7.25 -25.07 43.18
CA GLU A 549 8.21 -26.06 42.68
C GLU A 549 7.55 -26.94 41.62
N GLY A 550 8.20 -27.07 40.45
CA GLY A 550 7.79 -27.99 39.39
C GLY A 550 7.45 -27.35 38.03
N SER A 551 7.79 -26.07 37.80
CA SER A 551 7.54 -25.38 36.51
C SER A 551 8.81 -24.85 35.84
N ASP A 552 9.92 -25.59 35.87
CA ASP A 552 11.13 -25.27 35.09
C ASP A 552 10.93 -25.59 33.58
N GLY A 553 9.79 -25.18 33.06
CA GLY A 553 9.38 -25.50 31.71
C GLY A 553 9.32 -24.28 30.78
N LEU A 554 9.05 -24.56 29.52
CA LEU A 554 8.82 -23.58 28.49
C LEU A 554 7.50 -22.78 28.72
N LYS A 555 7.51 -21.49 28.44
CA LYS A 555 6.27 -20.72 28.36
C LYS A 555 5.31 -21.35 27.37
N GLN A 556 4.01 -21.24 27.63
CA GLN A 556 2.96 -21.76 26.75
C GLN A 556 3.06 -21.16 25.31
N SER A 557 3.57 -19.94 25.19
CA SER A 557 3.83 -19.31 23.89
C SER A 557 4.91 -20.04 23.09
N ALA A 558 5.97 -20.52 23.73
CA ALA A 558 7.02 -21.31 23.09
C ALA A 558 6.51 -22.68 22.65
N VAL A 559 5.71 -23.35 23.49
CA VAL A 559 5.07 -24.63 23.15
C VAL A 559 4.17 -24.49 21.94
N LYS A 560 3.32 -23.46 21.92
CA LYS A 560 2.46 -23.16 20.74
C LYS A 560 3.27 -22.86 19.49
N LEU A 561 4.39 -22.14 19.62
CA LEU A 561 5.30 -21.86 18.51
C LEU A 561 5.91 -23.16 17.96
N PHE A 562 6.40 -24.06 18.80
CA PHE A 562 6.96 -25.33 18.34
C PHE A 562 5.91 -26.21 17.66
N GLN A 563 4.69 -26.24 18.18
CA GLN A 563 3.56 -26.89 17.51
C GLN A 563 3.27 -26.29 16.13
N ALA A 564 3.32 -24.95 16.00
CA ALA A 564 3.13 -24.29 14.73
C ALA A 564 4.25 -24.60 13.72
N ILE A 565 5.51 -24.67 14.18
CA ILE A 565 6.66 -25.07 13.36
C ILE A 565 6.52 -26.53 12.91
N GLU A 566 6.17 -27.44 13.84
CA GLU A 566 5.98 -28.85 13.52
C GLU A 566 4.85 -29.07 12.51
N LEU A 567 3.76 -28.32 12.64
CA LEU A 567 2.67 -28.37 11.64
C LEU A 567 3.18 -28.03 10.22
N ARG A 568 4.07 -27.04 10.10
CA ARG A 568 4.65 -26.66 8.80
C ARG A 568 5.75 -27.61 8.36
N ARG A 569 6.47 -28.25 9.28
CA ARG A 569 7.43 -29.31 8.93
C ARG A 569 6.76 -30.48 8.25
N ARG A 570 5.57 -30.91 8.72
CA ARG A 570 4.81 -32.05 8.18
C ARG A 570 4.25 -31.83 6.79
N GLY A 571 4.02 -30.60 6.37
CA GLY A 571 3.52 -30.33 5.02
C GLY A 571 3.34 -28.86 4.70
N VAL A 572 4.00 -28.41 3.64
CA VAL A 572 3.84 -27.07 3.08
C VAL A 572 3.44 -27.20 1.61
N PRO A 573 2.31 -26.63 1.16
CA PRO A 573 1.96 -26.62 -0.26
C PRO A 573 3.04 -25.95 -1.11
N LEU A 574 3.38 -26.53 -2.27
CA LEU A 574 4.46 -26.07 -3.14
C LEU A 574 4.38 -24.58 -3.45
N HIS A 575 3.20 -24.06 -3.77
CA HIS A 575 3.03 -22.64 -4.09
C HIS A 575 3.37 -21.71 -2.91
N ARG A 576 3.03 -22.12 -1.67
CA ARG A 576 3.38 -21.36 -0.47
C ARG A 576 4.88 -21.42 -0.20
N PHE A 577 5.50 -22.57 -0.43
CA PHE A 577 6.93 -22.72 -0.28
C PHE A 577 7.69 -21.85 -1.31
N ILE A 578 7.30 -21.86 -2.58
CA ILE A 578 7.89 -21.00 -3.63
C ILE A 578 7.75 -19.52 -3.24
N TYR A 579 6.58 -19.10 -2.76
CA TYR A 579 6.36 -17.73 -2.32
C TYR A 579 7.22 -17.38 -1.11
N ALA A 580 7.32 -18.27 -0.14
CA ALA A 580 8.11 -18.09 1.07
C ALA A 580 9.60 -17.91 0.83
N LEU A 581 10.16 -18.49 -0.26
CA LEU A 581 11.56 -18.28 -0.64
C LEU A 581 11.87 -16.80 -0.94
N GLY A 582 10.86 -15.95 -1.13
CA GLY A 582 11.04 -14.52 -1.35
C GLY A 582 11.82 -14.18 -2.61
N ILE A 583 11.63 -14.98 -3.67
CA ILE A 583 12.22 -14.73 -5.00
C ILE A 583 11.71 -13.37 -5.48
N PRO A 584 12.59 -12.42 -5.87
CA PRO A 584 12.16 -11.12 -6.34
C PRO A 584 11.12 -11.20 -7.46
N ASN A 585 10.11 -10.34 -7.41
CA ASN A 585 9.01 -10.27 -8.38
C ASN A 585 8.08 -11.50 -8.43
N ILE A 586 8.30 -12.53 -7.63
CA ILE A 586 7.42 -13.71 -7.55
C ILE A 586 6.43 -13.49 -6.40
N GLY A 587 5.23 -13.00 -6.73
CA GLY A 587 4.11 -12.87 -5.80
C GLY A 587 3.37 -14.20 -5.60
N SER A 588 2.38 -14.22 -4.70
CA SER A 588 1.58 -15.41 -4.38
C SER A 588 0.88 -16.01 -5.62
N HIS A 589 0.37 -15.16 -6.51
CA HIS A 589 -0.24 -15.60 -7.77
C HIS A 589 0.78 -16.30 -8.69
N THR A 590 1.94 -15.68 -8.93
CA THR A 590 2.99 -16.27 -9.78
C THR A 590 3.52 -17.57 -9.18
N ALA A 591 3.65 -17.65 -7.85
CA ALA A 591 4.04 -18.88 -7.16
C ALA A 591 3.01 -20.01 -7.38
N LYS A 592 1.70 -19.71 -7.40
CA LYS A 592 0.65 -20.68 -7.75
C LYS A 592 0.80 -21.15 -9.21
N VAL A 593 1.06 -20.24 -10.15
CA VAL A 593 1.28 -20.59 -11.57
C VAL A 593 2.48 -21.52 -11.73
N LEU A 594 3.62 -21.19 -11.10
CA LEU A 594 4.83 -22.02 -11.14
C LEU A 594 4.60 -23.39 -10.50
N ALA A 595 3.92 -23.43 -9.35
CA ALA A 595 3.59 -24.69 -8.67
C ALA A 595 2.66 -25.59 -9.53
N SER A 596 1.67 -25.01 -10.18
CA SER A 596 0.76 -25.76 -11.06
C SER A 596 1.47 -26.31 -12.30
N HIS A 597 2.46 -25.56 -12.83
CA HIS A 597 3.21 -25.98 -14.03
C HIS A 597 4.23 -27.10 -13.72
N TYR A 598 5.00 -26.92 -12.64
CA TYR A 598 6.08 -27.87 -12.31
C TYR A 598 5.63 -29.04 -11.42
N VAL A 599 4.48 -28.92 -10.77
CA VAL A 599 3.84 -29.91 -9.89
C VAL A 599 4.67 -30.25 -8.66
N THR A 600 5.98 -30.49 -8.78
CA THR A 600 6.89 -30.85 -7.67
C THR A 600 7.99 -29.82 -7.47
N LEU A 601 8.51 -29.70 -6.24
CA LEU A 601 9.66 -28.84 -5.94
C LEU A 601 10.92 -29.27 -6.72
N ASP A 602 11.12 -30.57 -6.86
CA ASP A 602 12.29 -31.11 -7.59
C ASP A 602 12.27 -30.75 -9.07
N ALA A 603 11.11 -30.85 -9.75
CA ALA A 603 10.95 -30.43 -11.14
C ALA A 603 11.18 -28.92 -11.31
N PHE A 604 10.61 -28.09 -10.44
CA PHE A 604 10.83 -26.64 -10.43
C PHE A 604 12.31 -26.28 -10.24
N ARG A 605 12.97 -26.89 -9.24
CA ARG A 605 14.38 -26.69 -8.94
C ARG A 605 15.27 -27.10 -10.11
N LYS A 606 15.07 -28.29 -10.67
CA LYS A 606 15.87 -28.81 -11.81
C LYS A 606 15.78 -27.91 -13.04
N ALA A 607 14.55 -27.48 -13.39
CA ALA A 607 14.33 -26.57 -14.51
C ALA A 607 15.03 -25.22 -14.29
N SER A 608 14.89 -24.66 -13.09
CA SER A 608 15.46 -23.35 -12.71
C SER A 608 16.99 -23.37 -12.68
N VAL A 609 17.60 -24.41 -12.09
CA VAL A 609 19.06 -24.60 -12.04
C VAL A 609 19.64 -24.85 -13.45
N ALA A 610 18.93 -25.62 -14.27
CA ALA A 610 19.35 -25.85 -15.68
C ALA A 610 19.33 -24.52 -16.47
N ALA A 611 18.31 -23.68 -16.25
CA ALA A 611 18.24 -22.37 -16.88
C ALA A 611 19.35 -21.42 -16.38
N ALA A 612 19.68 -21.47 -15.09
CA ALA A 612 20.78 -20.69 -14.51
C ALA A 612 22.15 -21.08 -15.10
N LYS A 613 22.38 -22.36 -15.27
CA LYS A 613 23.62 -22.88 -15.88
C LYS A 613 23.71 -22.61 -17.38
N GLY A 614 22.59 -22.69 -18.09
CA GLY A 614 22.56 -22.55 -19.55
C GLY A 614 22.63 -21.10 -20.05
N GLY A 615 22.33 -20.14 -19.21
CA GLY A 615 22.29 -18.71 -19.54
C GLY A 615 21.15 -18.30 -20.47
N SER A 616 21.10 -17.02 -20.80
CA SER A 616 20.07 -16.42 -21.68
C SER A 616 20.25 -17.00 -23.11
N GLY A 617 19.16 -17.58 -23.66
CA GLY A 617 19.16 -18.23 -24.98
C GLY A 617 19.16 -19.74 -24.93
N SER A 618 19.38 -20.38 -23.75
CA SER A 618 19.25 -21.84 -23.62
C SER A 618 17.79 -22.31 -23.71
N LEU A 619 17.61 -23.57 -24.12
CA LEU A 619 16.27 -24.21 -24.14
C LEU A 619 15.62 -24.18 -22.75
N ALA A 620 16.42 -24.34 -21.68
CA ALA A 620 15.92 -24.27 -20.30
C ALA A 620 15.43 -22.86 -19.91
N HIS A 621 16.13 -21.80 -20.35
CA HIS A 621 15.69 -20.41 -20.18
C HIS A 621 14.39 -20.16 -20.96
N ALA A 622 14.34 -20.61 -22.22
CA ALA A 622 13.14 -20.49 -23.04
C ALA A 622 11.94 -21.22 -22.41
N ALA A 623 12.14 -22.43 -21.86
CA ALA A 623 11.07 -23.20 -21.18
C ALA A 623 10.48 -22.43 -20.00
N LEU A 624 11.29 -21.75 -19.16
CA LEU A 624 10.81 -20.91 -18.06
C LEU A 624 9.96 -19.74 -18.56
N THR A 625 10.36 -19.08 -19.63
CA THR A 625 9.64 -17.93 -20.21
C THR A 625 8.36 -18.33 -20.95
N HIS A 626 8.21 -19.59 -21.33
CA HIS A 626 6.98 -20.13 -21.96
C HIS A 626 5.89 -20.49 -20.94
N VAL A 627 6.21 -20.51 -19.64
CA VAL A 627 5.17 -20.72 -18.62
C VAL A 627 4.17 -19.57 -18.68
N LYS A 628 2.90 -19.87 -18.95
CA LYS A 628 1.83 -18.85 -19.06
C LYS A 628 1.80 -17.95 -17.83
N GLY A 629 2.00 -16.65 -17.99
CA GLY A 629 2.06 -15.68 -16.90
C GLY A 629 3.45 -15.45 -16.31
N VAL A 630 4.49 -16.10 -16.83
CA VAL A 630 5.89 -15.88 -16.43
C VAL A 630 6.62 -15.18 -17.59
N GLY A 631 6.72 -13.86 -17.49
CA GLY A 631 7.49 -13.07 -18.47
C GLY A 631 9.01 -13.15 -18.23
N PRO A 632 9.82 -12.58 -19.14
CA PRO A 632 11.30 -12.63 -19.05
C PRO A 632 11.88 -12.12 -17.72
N VAL A 633 11.29 -11.08 -17.14
CA VAL A 633 11.73 -10.50 -15.85
C VAL A 633 11.51 -11.48 -14.69
N LEU A 634 10.37 -12.16 -14.67
CA LEU A 634 10.06 -13.15 -13.64
C LEU A 634 10.93 -14.40 -13.79
N ALA A 635 11.14 -14.86 -15.03
CA ALA A 635 12.03 -15.96 -15.33
C ALA A 635 13.47 -15.65 -14.89
N GLN A 636 13.96 -14.42 -15.16
CA GLN A 636 15.29 -14.01 -14.74
C GLN A 636 15.42 -13.99 -13.20
N SER A 637 14.40 -13.51 -12.48
CA SER A 637 14.42 -13.54 -11.01
C SER A 637 14.52 -14.96 -10.44
N VAL A 638 13.84 -15.93 -11.06
CA VAL A 638 13.93 -17.36 -10.69
C VAL A 638 15.33 -17.92 -10.98
N ILE A 639 15.89 -17.57 -12.15
CA ILE A 639 17.23 -17.98 -12.56
C ILE A 639 18.29 -17.42 -11.61
N ASP A 640 18.22 -16.15 -11.28
CA ASP A 640 19.16 -15.48 -10.37
C ASP A 640 19.11 -16.10 -8.97
N PHE A 641 17.92 -16.41 -8.47
CA PHE A 641 17.76 -17.05 -7.17
C PHE A 641 18.41 -18.43 -7.11
N TRP A 642 18.13 -19.30 -8.09
CA TRP A 642 18.65 -20.66 -8.12
C TRP A 642 20.08 -20.78 -8.65
N GLY A 643 20.57 -19.73 -9.32
CA GLY A 643 21.97 -19.57 -9.71
C GLY A 643 22.90 -19.20 -8.56
N GLU A 644 22.35 -18.69 -7.45
CA GLU A 644 23.12 -18.33 -6.26
C GLU A 644 23.30 -19.56 -5.34
N PRO A 645 24.54 -20.08 -5.17
CA PRO A 645 24.79 -21.29 -4.40
C PRO A 645 24.29 -21.24 -2.94
N SER A 646 24.32 -20.07 -2.34
CA SER A 646 23.88 -19.89 -0.95
C SER A 646 22.36 -20.03 -0.78
N ASN A 647 21.57 -19.59 -1.76
CA ASN A 647 20.12 -19.79 -1.73
C ASN A 647 19.79 -21.29 -1.84
N THR A 648 20.49 -22.00 -2.73
CA THR A 648 20.34 -23.45 -2.91
C THR A 648 20.69 -24.19 -1.62
N ALA A 649 21.81 -23.85 -0.98
CA ALA A 649 22.24 -24.46 0.28
C ALA A 649 21.22 -24.27 1.40
N ILE A 650 20.62 -23.08 1.54
CA ILE A 650 19.58 -22.80 2.54
C ILE A 650 18.32 -23.62 2.28
N VAL A 651 17.90 -23.76 1.01
CA VAL A 651 16.76 -24.63 0.65
C VAL A 651 17.07 -26.09 1.01
N ASP A 652 18.27 -26.58 0.72
CA ASP A 652 18.70 -27.94 1.09
C ASP A 652 18.70 -28.12 2.63
N GLU A 653 19.14 -27.12 3.38
CA GLU A 653 19.10 -27.13 4.83
C GLU A 653 17.68 -27.15 5.40
N ILE A 654 16.74 -26.37 4.81
CA ILE A 654 15.32 -26.41 5.19
C ILE A 654 14.76 -27.83 5.01
N LEU A 655 15.04 -28.45 3.85
CA LEU A 655 14.57 -29.81 3.55
C LEU A 655 15.22 -30.85 4.46
N SER A 656 16.53 -30.72 4.75
CA SER A 656 17.25 -31.62 5.67
C SER A 656 16.77 -31.53 7.10
N ASN A 657 16.18 -30.40 7.52
CA ASN A 657 15.51 -30.24 8.79
C ASN A 657 14.08 -30.87 8.81
N GLY A 658 13.74 -31.67 7.79
CA GLY A 658 12.55 -32.49 7.73
C GLY A 658 11.29 -31.78 7.21
N VAL A 659 11.44 -30.64 6.56
CA VAL A 659 10.30 -29.95 5.91
C VAL A 659 9.85 -30.71 4.68
N VAL A 660 8.57 -31.11 4.67
CA VAL A 660 7.95 -31.80 3.54
C VAL A 660 7.21 -30.77 2.69
N VAL A 661 7.62 -30.61 1.42
CA VAL A 661 6.91 -29.78 0.45
C VAL A 661 5.93 -30.67 -0.31
N LEU A 662 4.65 -30.34 -0.21
CA LEU A 662 3.56 -31.10 -0.83
C LEU A 662 3.43 -30.72 -2.31
N ASP A 663 3.30 -31.73 -3.16
CA ASP A 663 3.08 -31.55 -4.59
C ASP A 663 1.78 -30.79 -4.90
N ALA A 664 1.75 -30.05 -6.00
CA ALA A 664 0.56 -29.35 -6.43
C ALA A 664 -0.57 -30.37 -6.71
N GLY A 665 -1.71 -30.21 -6.04
CA GLY A 665 -2.84 -31.15 -6.12
C GLY A 665 -2.93 -32.17 -4.97
N SER A 666 -1.88 -32.34 -4.16
CA SER A 666 -1.94 -33.26 -3.01
C SER A 666 -2.58 -32.65 -1.76
N ALA A 667 -2.71 -31.31 -1.72
CA ALA A 667 -3.26 -30.58 -0.56
C ALA A 667 -4.75 -30.85 -0.27
N ALA A 668 -5.48 -31.49 -1.15
CA ALA A 668 -6.91 -31.83 -0.96
C ALA A 668 -7.15 -32.98 0.03
N LYS A 669 -6.09 -33.64 0.55
CA LYS A 669 -6.24 -34.83 1.42
C LYS A 669 -5.95 -34.62 2.90
N THR A 670 -5.53 -33.42 3.35
CA THR A 670 -4.96 -33.27 4.71
C THR A 670 -5.74 -32.35 5.65
N THR A 671 -6.94 -31.91 5.36
CA THR A 671 -7.72 -31.03 6.27
C THR A 671 -9.00 -31.66 6.82
N THR A 672 -8.96 -32.92 7.23
CA THR A 672 -10.00 -33.47 8.15
C THR A 672 -9.40 -34.55 9.02
N SER A 673 -8.93 -34.20 10.22
CA SER A 673 -8.98 -35.11 11.37
C SER A 673 -8.64 -34.35 12.67
N SER A 674 -9.65 -33.93 13.39
CA SER A 674 -9.58 -33.82 14.85
C SER A 674 -10.83 -34.53 15.41
N SER A 675 -10.60 -35.60 16.06
CA SER A 675 -11.27 -36.25 17.20
C SER A 675 -11.62 -37.72 17.01
N SER A 676 -10.83 -38.52 17.73
CA SER A 676 -11.11 -39.78 18.49
C SER A 676 -11.61 -41.05 17.79
N PRO A 677 -11.24 -42.24 18.30
CA PRO A 677 -11.05 -43.43 17.54
C PRO A 677 -12.23 -44.44 17.68
N ALA A 678 -12.64 -45.08 16.59
CA ALA A 678 -13.11 -46.48 16.64
C ALA A 678 -13.32 -47.09 15.24
N SER A 679 -12.52 -48.07 14.94
CA SER A 679 -12.76 -49.33 14.22
C SER A 679 -13.53 -49.36 12.88
N ALA A 680 -12.74 -49.93 11.93
CA ALA A 680 -13.10 -50.85 10.82
C ALA A 680 -13.28 -50.26 9.38
N PRO A 681 -13.23 -51.02 8.28
CA PRO A 681 -12.11 -51.04 7.37
C PRO A 681 -12.36 -50.32 6.03
N ALA A 682 -11.26 -50.09 5.30
CA ALA A 682 -11.21 -49.41 4.02
C ALA A 682 -12.20 -49.89 2.97
N ALA A 683 -13.04 -48.94 2.53
CA ALA A 683 -13.69 -49.04 1.23
C ALA A 683 -13.13 -47.90 0.33
N SER A 684 -12.70 -48.29 -0.86
CA SER A 684 -12.14 -47.44 -1.90
C SER A 684 -13.05 -46.24 -2.18
N ALA A 685 -12.46 -45.01 -2.16
CA ALA A 685 -13.15 -43.79 -2.56
C ALA A 685 -13.56 -43.89 -4.04
N PRO A 686 -14.80 -43.56 -4.39
CA PRO A 686 -15.22 -43.45 -5.77
C PRO A 686 -14.57 -42.24 -6.46
N PRO A 687 -14.34 -42.29 -7.79
CA PRO A 687 -13.78 -41.18 -8.54
C PRO A 687 -14.71 -39.94 -8.49
N PRO A 688 -14.17 -38.71 -8.65
CA PRO A 688 -14.97 -37.50 -8.65
C PRO A 688 -16.06 -37.55 -9.73
N ARG A 689 -17.30 -37.36 -9.34
CA ARG A 689 -18.48 -37.58 -10.20
C ARG A 689 -19.15 -36.32 -10.74
N ALA A 690 -18.56 -35.15 -10.58
CA ALA A 690 -19.06 -33.94 -11.19
C ALA A 690 -17.94 -33.30 -12.01
N ASP A 691 -17.98 -33.50 -13.32
CA ASP A 691 -17.10 -32.84 -14.27
C ASP A 691 -17.79 -31.55 -14.71
N LEU A 692 -17.23 -30.39 -14.30
CA LEU A 692 -17.69 -29.09 -14.76
C LEU A 692 -17.22 -28.78 -16.19
N ALA A 693 -16.45 -29.67 -16.80
CA ALA A 693 -16.07 -29.70 -18.22
C ALA A 693 -15.57 -28.32 -18.74
N GLY A 694 -14.78 -27.59 -17.94
CA GLY A 694 -14.27 -26.27 -18.31
C GLY A 694 -15.30 -25.14 -18.25
N ALA A 695 -16.45 -25.37 -17.59
CA ALA A 695 -17.46 -24.32 -17.39
C ALA A 695 -16.86 -23.11 -16.66
N ARG A 696 -17.07 -21.91 -17.20
CA ARG A 696 -16.60 -20.64 -16.60
C ARG A 696 -17.64 -20.17 -15.59
N VAL A 697 -17.28 -20.23 -14.32
CA VAL A 697 -18.17 -19.99 -13.18
C VAL A 697 -17.79 -18.65 -12.50
N LEU A 698 -18.75 -17.75 -12.33
CA LEU A 698 -18.62 -16.57 -11.52
C LEU A 698 -19.28 -16.79 -10.16
N PHE A 699 -18.50 -16.71 -9.08
CA PHE A 699 -19.06 -16.75 -7.72
C PHE A 699 -19.28 -15.33 -7.17
N THR A 700 -20.45 -15.08 -6.56
CA THR A 700 -20.79 -13.81 -5.92
C THR A 700 -21.59 -14.05 -4.63
N GLY A 701 -21.34 -13.22 -3.59
CA GLY A 701 -21.93 -13.41 -2.27
C GLY A 701 -21.07 -14.27 -1.33
N THR A 702 -21.68 -14.75 -0.24
CA THR A 702 -21.06 -15.60 0.79
C THR A 702 -21.83 -16.89 0.98
N VAL A 703 -21.17 -17.96 1.43
CA VAL A 703 -21.79 -19.23 1.81
C VAL A 703 -21.27 -19.61 3.19
N ASP A 704 -22.18 -19.85 4.14
CA ASP A 704 -21.82 -20.19 5.51
C ASP A 704 -20.95 -21.44 5.56
N GLY A 705 -19.84 -21.36 6.31
CA GLY A 705 -18.89 -22.46 6.45
C GLY A 705 -17.86 -22.60 5.33
N PHE A 706 -17.94 -21.78 4.27
CA PHE A 706 -16.98 -21.80 3.16
C PHE A 706 -16.35 -20.42 2.92
N THR A 707 -15.04 -20.37 2.80
CA THR A 707 -14.35 -19.17 2.30
C THR A 707 -14.49 -19.11 0.78
N ARG A 708 -14.38 -17.91 0.20
CA ARG A 708 -14.40 -17.72 -1.25
C ARG A 708 -13.33 -18.56 -1.96
N GLU A 709 -12.15 -18.65 -1.35
CA GLU A 709 -11.04 -19.47 -1.86
C GLU A 709 -11.38 -20.96 -1.85
N ALA A 710 -11.99 -21.46 -0.77
CA ALA A 710 -12.42 -22.85 -0.70
C ALA A 710 -13.46 -23.20 -1.78
N ILE A 711 -14.36 -22.26 -2.11
CA ILE A 711 -15.34 -22.44 -3.19
C ILE A 711 -14.62 -22.43 -4.56
N HIS A 712 -13.68 -21.55 -4.78
CA HIS A 712 -12.86 -21.50 -5.99
C HIS A 712 -12.08 -22.80 -6.18
N ASP A 713 -11.41 -23.27 -5.12
CA ASP A 713 -10.63 -24.51 -5.15
C ASP A 713 -11.56 -25.72 -5.44
N LEU A 714 -12.78 -25.71 -4.89
CA LEU A 714 -13.79 -26.77 -5.15
C LEU A 714 -14.23 -26.79 -6.62
N ILE A 715 -14.46 -25.62 -7.21
CA ILE A 715 -14.83 -25.49 -8.64
C ILE A 715 -13.67 -25.98 -9.52
N GLN A 716 -12.44 -25.55 -9.24
CA GLN A 716 -11.24 -25.95 -10.00
C GLN A 716 -10.91 -27.44 -9.85
N ALA A 717 -11.08 -28.00 -8.65
CA ALA A 717 -10.91 -29.45 -8.41
C ALA A 717 -11.90 -30.34 -9.21
N ASN A 718 -12.98 -29.73 -9.70
CA ASN A 718 -13.97 -30.39 -10.56
C ASN A 718 -13.93 -29.90 -12.02
N ASN A 719 -12.74 -29.47 -12.50
CA ASN A 719 -12.47 -29.03 -13.87
C ASN A 719 -13.24 -27.76 -14.33
N GLY A 720 -13.73 -26.91 -13.39
CA GLY A 720 -14.33 -25.62 -13.70
C GLY A 720 -13.31 -24.49 -13.77
N GLU A 721 -13.54 -23.45 -14.57
CA GLU A 721 -12.77 -22.22 -14.63
C GLU A 721 -13.45 -21.11 -13.83
N ILE A 722 -12.67 -20.36 -13.05
CA ILE A 722 -13.18 -19.19 -12.30
C ILE A 722 -13.18 -17.96 -13.21
N ALA A 723 -14.35 -17.32 -13.35
CA ALA A 723 -14.49 -16.04 -14.02
C ALA A 723 -14.28 -14.89 -13.03
N SER A 724 -13.40 -13.95 -13.33
CA SER A 724 -13.18 -12.74 -12.54
C SER A 724 -14.27 -11.68 -12.77
N SER A 725 -14.92 -11.70 -13.93
CA SER A 725 -15.98 -10.78 -14.32
C SER A 725 -17.06 -11.49 -15.12
N LEU A 726 -18.28 -10.92 -15.07
CA LEU A 726 -19.43 -11.45 -15.81
C LEU A 726 -19.37 -11.03 -17.28
N SER A 727 -19.47 -11.99 -18.17
CA SER A 727 -19.49 -11.79 -19.62
C SER A 727 -20.37 -12.83 -20.30
N SER A 728 -20.65 -12.68 -21.59
CA SER A 728 -21.35 -13.69 -22.40
C SER A 728 -20.63 -15.05 -22.50
N LYS A 729 -19.37 -15.10 -22.07
CA LYS A 729 -18.57 -16.32 -21.98
C LYS A 729 -18.66 -17.02 -20.60
N THR A 730 -19.40 -16.45 -19.64
CA THR A 730 -19.64 -17.03 -18.32
C THR A 730 -20.71 -18.10 -18.46
N SER A 731 -20.45 -19.34 -18.06
CA SER A 731 -21.39 -20.44 -18.19
C SER A 731 -22.54 -20.33 -17.19
N PHE A 732 -22.24 -19.97 -15.94
CA PHE A 732 -23.27 -19.67 -14.93
C PHE A 732 -22.67 -18.85 -13.76
N VAL A 733 -23.56 -18.24 -12.99
CA VAL A 733 -23.23 -17.49 -11.78
C VAL A 733 -23.65 -18.30 -10.56
N LEU A 734 -22.77 -18.50 -9.61
CA LEU A 734 -23.09 -19.02 -8.27
C LEU A 734 -23.39 -17.85 -7.34
N ALA A 735 -24.62 -17.75 -6.88
CA ALA A 735 -25.09 -16.71 -5.99
C ALA A 735 -25.19 -17.24 -4.55
N GLY A 736 -24.37 -16.73 -3.65
CA GLY A 736 -24.49 -16.94 -2.21
C GLY A 736 -25.31 -15.84 -1.53
N MET A 737 -25.39 -15.88 -0.18
CA MET A 737 -26.05 -14.84 0.60
C MET A 737 -25.39 -13.49 0.34
N GLY A 738 -26.18 -12.42 0.18
CA GLY A 738 -25.66 -11.09 -0.10
C GLY A 738 -25.04 -10.91 -1.50
N ALA A 739 -25.39 -11.77 -2.47
CA ALA A 739 -24.97 -11.61 -3.85
C ALA A 739 -25.43 -10.27 -4.41
N GLY A 740 -24.49 -9.49 -4.99
CA GLY A 740 -24.74 -8.12 -5.43
C GLY A 740 -25.85 -8.02 -6.48
N PRO A 741 -26.90 -7.19 -6.24
CA PRO A 741 -28.07 -7.08 -7.14
C PRO A 741 -27.71 -6.72 -8.58
N SER A 742 -26.71 -5.86 -8.77
CA SER A 742 -26.22 -5.43 -10.08
C SER A 742 -25.61 -6.58 -10.90
N LYS A 743 -24.89 -7.50 -10.25
CA LYS A 743 -24.35 -8.69 -10.93
C LYS A 743 -25.43 -9.68 -11.32
N LEU A 744 -26.44 -9.84 -10.47
CA LEU A 744 -27.60 -10.69 -10.76
C LEU A 744 -28.49 -10.11 -11.88
N ALA A 745 -28.71 -8.80 -11.88
CA ALA A 745 -29.39 -8.11 -12.96
C ALA A 745 -28.63 -8.26 -14.29
N ARG A 746 -27.32 -8.04 -14.27
CA ARG A 746 -26.47 -8.18 -15.45
C ARG A 746 -26.40 -9.63 -15.96
N ALA A 747 -26.46 -10.64 -15.06
CA ALA A 747 -26.52 -12.02 -15.46
C ALA A 747 -27.83 -12.31 -16.24
N ARG A 748 -28.97 -11.77 -15.79
CA ARG A 748 -30.26 -11.88 -16.49
C ARG A 748 -30.24 -11.24 -17.85
N GLU A 749 -29.66 -10.01 -17.97
CA GLU A 749 -29.49 -9.30 -19.24
C GLU A 749 -28.65 -10.09 -20.26
N LEU A 750 -27.61 -10.75 -19.79
CA LEU A 750 -26.72 -11.56 -20.64
C LEU A 750 -27.23 -13.00 -20.87
N GLY A 751 -28.39 -13.36 -20.31
CA GLY A 751 -28.93 -14.72 -20.39
C GLY A 751 -28.07 -15.76 -19.66
N VAL A 752 -27.20 -15.33 -18.70
CA VAL A 752 -26.35 -16.25 -17.95
C VAL A 752 -27.13 -16.82 -16.76
N PRO A 753 -27.25 -18.15 -16.64
CA PRO A 753 -27.97 -18.79 -15.56
C PRO A 753 -27.36 -18.45 -14.18
N VAL A 754 -28.25 -18.29 -13.19
CA VAL A 754 -27.87 -18.06 -11.80
C VAL A 754 -28.27 -19.24 -10.95
N LEU A 755 -27.32 -19.88 -10.28
CA LEU A 755 -27.55 -21.05 -9.41
C LEU A 755 -27.30 -20.64 -7.95
N ASP A 756 -28.04 -21.26 -7.02
CA ASP A 756 -27.79 -21.11 -5.61
C ASP A 756 -26.44 -21.75 -5.23
N ALA A 757 -25.56 -21.01 -4.58
CA ALA A 757 -24.21 -21.46 -4.27
C ALA A 757 -24.21 -22.53 -3.16
N ARG A 758 -25.14 -22.47 -2.19
CA ARG A 758 -25.24 -23.44 -1.09
C ARG A 758 -25.66 -24.78 -1.63
N ASP A 759 -26.71 -24.81 -2.45
CA ASP A 759 -27.24 -26.04 -3.06
C ASP A 759 -26.22 -26.66 -4.02
N PHE A 760 -25.54 -25.82 -4.79
CA PHE A 760 -24.49 -26.24 -5.70
C PHE A 760 -23.33 -26.92 -4.95
N ILE A 761 -22.80 -26.29 -3.90
CA ILE A 761 -21.70 -26.81 -3.09
C ILE A 761 -22.13 -28.09 -2.36
N ALA A 762 -23.36 -28.14 -1.80
CA ALA A 762 -23.88 -29.33 -1.14
C ALA A 762 -24.01 -30.54 -2.09
N ASN A 763 -24.44 -30.30 -3.31
CA ASN A 763 -24.53 -31.37 -4.33
C ASN A 763 -23.15 -31.82 -4.80
N LEU A 764 -22.21 -30.87 -5.00
CA LEU A 764 -20.85 -31.15 -5.43
C LEU A 764 -20.08 -31.96 -4.37
N THR A 765 -20.22 -31.59 -3.10
CA THR A 765 -19.56 -32.29 -1.97
C THR A 765 -20.19 -33.65 -1.69
N ALA A 766 -21.48 -33.82 -1.94
CA ALA A 766 -22.19 -35.11 -1.81
C ALA A 766 -21.99 -36.02 -3.01
N GLY A 767 -21.26 -35.61 -4.05
CA GLY A 767 -21.08 -36.40 -5.29
C GLY A 767 -22.36 -36.62 -6.08
N ARG A 768 -23.35 -35.74 -5.92
CA ARG A 768 -24.65 -35.84 -6.65
C ARG A 768 -24.51 -35.24 -8.05
N PRO A 769 -25.24 -35.79 -9.05
CA PRO A 769 -25.20 -35.20 -10.39
C PRO A 769 -25.70 -33.76 -10.37
N LEU A 770 -24.90 -32.85 -10.95
CA LEU A 770 -25.28 -31.45 -11.13
C LEU A 770 -26.09 -31.30 -12.42
N THR A 771 -27.27 -30.73 -12.33
CA THR A 771 -28.03 -30.31 -13.51
C THR A 771 -27.47 -28.94 -13.91
N LEU A 772 -26.47 -28.94 -14.79
CA LEU A 772 -25.95 -27.69 -15.36
C LEU A 772 -26.95 -27.19 -16.40
N PRO A 773 -27.32 -25.90 -16.38
CA PRO A 773 -28.11 -25.33 -17.46
C PRO A 773 -27.24 -25.26 -18.72
N MET A 774 -27.70 -25.90 -19.79
CA MET A 774 -27.07 -25.83 -21.12
C MET A 774 -27.29 -24.47 -21.78
#